data_3971fcb5c15b0d7e6a47d3e9608e956b
#
_entry.id   3971fcb5c15b0d7e6a47d3e9608e956b
#
_cell.length_a   1.000
_cell.length_b   1.000
_cell.length_c   1.000
_cell.angle_alpha   90.00
_cell.angle_beta   90.00
_cell.angle_gamma   90.00
#
_symmetry.space_group_name_H-M   'P 1'
#
loop_
_entity.id
_entity.type
_entity.pdbx_description
1 polymer ?
#
loop_
_entity_poly.entity_id
_entity_poly.type
_entity_poly.pdbx_seq_one_letter_code
_entity_poly.pdbx_strand_id
1 'polypeptide(L)'
;MQKRRVTNGVYWVDISEADLFVLCGCPADIVKHLTKAGLIVDRQKNGVTAQTGPNAILLSDTTIQKSSFSNLAEFPVLQMLYLQGMIIPDHPNNTGRKPMLIGLEDQVKSQSSYIYRGTYGLASLAEIMESGVPDALARDMLRIKRWFAFDNIRRTEDLLDLRIVDTPAVELRDGVFVRRKGFNQYEFIHGGSSVAVDLNLGESEEYPPTYRLASQEVRREKFSVVHTGEGDGWDVTRPCMGSILCVQGRLYLIDAGPGIQYTLTALGISINEIAGIFHTHAHDDHFAGLTSLVRTDHRIAYYAAAPVRASVVKKYAALTGRNEATFYQYFEPHDLALNAWTALEGLEVMPIFSPHPVETTVFFFRTDVRTYAHLADISAFEVLNRMVTEDSEKNGISRAFYDAFTQKVLQPVNVKKIDIGGGLIHGKAEDFIGDASQKIFLSHTSAPLTEAQKKIGACAAFGQQEVLAQSGDDYLQMDGQRYLGSYFPGASAREIGLLMNHPRVSFSPNDLIMPADAPVGDIYLILSGMAELHDSRTDVNAMMSAGGLIGELEGFSGSRSLRSCRALSNVVLLRIPRGAYAEFLSRSGLADSLREVLASRQFLQGTWLFGEMVSLPVQTRIARAMQRRMVKEGDVLAPQGRAELILLAEGLVTVFLGAHSIENLKPGGFFGEETMMRGARELPAGWQQRFSRPPRPGREEGYHLFEARALLDSLTYAIPADVLEDIPVVQWKLMETYERRLKSFRAEVRFEWNDSYAVGIPDIDEQHRVLFEMIDGLAAVADGRESAADVTDRVDSLVAFARTHLHYEETLSAGRPAKGYDAAIREHAEFLKKVEGFRKYVEEAPVDALQTVVEFLKDWVVDHTLLENRRFSGPLRS
;
A
#
# COMPACT_ATOMS: atom_id res chain seq x y z
N MET A 1 2.78 -25.96 19.72
CA MET A 1 2.73 -24.71 18.90
C MET A 1 2.05 -23.59 19.66
N GLN A 2 2.53 -22.36 19.52
CA GLN A 2 1.94 -21.16 20.14
C GLN A 2 1.80 -20.06 19.08
N LYS A 3 0.68 -19.31 19.13
CA LYS A 3 0.42 -18.15 18.28
C LYS A 3 0.34 -16.89 19.13
N ARG A 4 1.00 -15.81 18.70
CA ARG A 4 0.91 -14.49 19.29
C ARG A 4 0.67 -13.44 18.21
N ARG A 5 -0.31 -12.56 18.39
CA ARG A 5 -0.49 -11.40 17.52
C ARG A 5 0.60 -10.36 17.83
N VAL A 6 1.33 -9.93 16.80
CA VAL A 6 2.41 -8.94 16.92
C VAL A 6 1.86 -7.53 16.69
N THR A 7 1.12 -7.37 15.60
CA THR A 7 0.38 -6.14 15.24
C THR A 7 -0.80 -6.52 14.35
N ASN A 8 -1.49 -5.56 13.76
CA ASN A 8 -2.62 -5.81 12.87
C ASN A 8 -2.18 -6.66 11.68
N GLY A 9 -2.93 -7.72 11.36
CA GLY A 9 -2.62 -8.64 10.26
C GLY A 9 -1.28 -9.39 10.38
N VAL A 10 -0.58 -9.34 11.54
CA VAL A 10 0.72 -9.97 11.72
C VAL A 10 0.76 -10.84 12.97
N TYR A 11 1.28 -12.06 12.81
CA TYR A 11 1.38 -13.05 13.87
C TYR A 11 2.78 -13.63 13.97
N TRP A 12 3.12 -14.09 15.17
CA TRP A 12 4.26 -14.95 15.47
C TRP A 12 3.74 -16.34 15.75
N VAL A 13 4.30 -17.34 15.08
CA VAL A 13 4.01 -18.76 15.34
C VAL A 13 5.29 -19.42 15.83
N ASP A 14 5.25 -19.96 17.05
CA ASP A 14 6.36 -20.64 17.70
C ASP A 14 6.12 -22.15 17.67
N ILE A 15 7.03 -22.88 17.05
CA ILE A 15 7.06 -24.34 16.97
C ILE A 15 8.44 -24.81 17.43
N SER A 16 8.75 -24.55 18.70
CA SER A 16 10.07 -24.78 19.32
C SER A 16 10.56 -26.23 19.16
N GLU A 17 9.65 -27.20 19.11
CA GLU A 17 9.97 -28.63 18.92
C GLU A 17 10.65 -28.90 17.57
N ALA A 18 10.36 -28.10 16.54
CA ALA A 18 10.96 -28.15 15.21
C ALA A 18 12.00 -27.05 14.98
N ASP A 19 12.40 -26.31 16.00
CA ASP A 19 13.27 -25.11 15.89
C ASP A 19 12.76 -24.18 14.78
N LEU A 20 11.44 -23.90 14.77
CA LEU A 20 10.79 -23.07 13.75
C LEU A 20 10.04 -21.92 14.40
N PHE A 21 10.42 -20.71 14.03
CA PHE A 21 9.87 -19.45 14.50
C PHE A 21 9.40 -18.63 13.30
N VAL A 22 8.09 -18.60 13.06
CA VAL A 22 7.53 -18.04 11.84
C VAL A 22 6.95 -16.65 12.09
N LEU A 23 7.46 -15.66 11.38
CA LEU A 23 6.83 -14.36 11.22
C LEU A 23 5.75 -14.48 10.11
N CYS A 24 4.49 -14.35 10.46
CA CYS A 24 3.35 -14.42 9.53
C CYS A 24 2.86 -13.00 9.23
N GLY A 25 3.03 -12.53 7.99
CA GLY A 25 2.83 -11.15 7.56
C GLY A 25 4.09 -10.31 7.79
N CYS A 26 4.43 -9.46 6.81
CA CYS A 26 5.71 -8.78 6.74
C CYS A 26 5.59 -7.32 6.24
N PRO A 27 4.71 -6.48 6.82
CA PRO A 27 4.61 -5.07 6.44
C PRO A 27 5.85 -4.28 6.84
N ALA A 28 5.93 -3.02 6.42
CA ALA A 28 7.00 -2.11 6.79
C ALA A 28 7.18 -2.01 8.33
N ASP A 29 8.41 -1.77 8.78
CA ASP A 29 8.76 -1.62 10.20
C ASP A 29 8.49 -2.86 11.09
N ILE A 30 8.24 -4.04 10.51
CA ILE A 30 7.86 -5.20 11.31
C ILE A 30 8.94 -5.64 12.30
N VAL A 31 10.23 -5.46 11.99
CA VAL A 31 11.33 -5.75 12.92
C VAL A 31 11.24 -4.91 14.19
N LYS A 32 10.79 -3.65 14.08
CA LYS A 32 10.56 -2.79 15.26
C LYS A 32 9.42 -3.32 16.13
N HIS A 33 8.34 -3.82 15.52
CA HIS A 33 7.25 -4.47 16.25
C HIS A 33 7.70 -5.74 16.98
N LEU A 34 8.51 -6.59 16.32
CA LEU A 34 9.09 -7.78 16.94
C LEU A 34 9.99 -7.43 18.13
N THR A 35 10.83 -6.40 17.99
CA THR A 35 11.71 -5.90 19.07
C THR A 35 10.88 -5.36 20.24
N LYS A 36 9.87 -4.53 19.96
CA LYS A 36 8.96 -4.00 20.99
C LYS A 36 8.17 -5.10 21.69
N ALA A 37 7.85 -6.18 20.99
CA ALA A 37 7.17 -7.36 21.54
C ALA A 37 8.10 -8.28 22.33
N GLY A 38 9.42 -8.04 22.36
CA GLY A 38 10.42 -8.86 23.01
C GLY A 38 10.69 -10.19 22.29
N LEU A 39 10.38 -10.28 21.01
CA LEU A 39 10.64 -11.44 20.13
C LEU A 39 12.04 -11.35 19.49
N ILE A 40 12.51 -10.13 19.25
CA ILE A 40 13.89 -9.83 18.90
C ILE A 40 14.55 -9.23 20.14
N VAL A 41 15.54 -9.93 20.69
CA VAL A 41 16.35 -9.51 21.84
C VAL A 41 17.78 -9.99 21.66
N ASP A 42 18.74 -9.24 22.22
CA ASP A 42 20.14 -9.65 22.24
C ASP A 42 20.34 -10.83 23.20
N ARG A 43 21.07 -11.83 22.76
CA ARG A 43 21.48 -13.00 23.58
C ARG A 43 22.94 -13.33 23.39
N GLN A 44 23.55 -13.84 24.48
CA GLN A 44 24.90 -14.40 24.42
C GLN A 44 24.83 -15.89 24.07
N LYS A 45 25.56 -16.30 23.03
CA LYS A 45 25.73 -17.70 22.66
C LYS A 45 27.22 -17.97 22.38
N ASN A 46 27.86 -18.84 23.14
CA ASN A 46 29.28 -19.16 22.96
C ASN A 46 30.21 -17.92 22.97
N GLY A 47 29.92 -16.92 23.81
CA GLY A 47 30.70 -15.69 23.89
C GLY A 47 30.42 -14.65 22.79
N VAL A 48 29.50 -14.94 21.83
CA VAL A 48 29.08 -14.01 20.80
C VAL A 48 27.73 -13.44 21.15
N THR A 49 27.58 -12.11 21.05
CA THR A 49 26.27 -11.43 21.13
C THR A 49 25.56 -11.51 19.79
N ALA A 50 24.35 -12.05 19.77
CA ALA A 50 23.51 -12.12 18.59
C ALA A 50 22.04 -11.87 18.95
N GLN A 51 21.26 -11.42 18.01
CA GLN A 51 19.82 -11.26 18.20
C GLN A 51 19.10 -12.60 18.09
N THR A 52 17.98 -12.72 18.80
CA THR A 52 16.94 -13.70 18.48
C THR A 52 16.06 -13.16 17.36
N GLY A 53 15.11 -13.95 16.86
CA GLY A 53 14.16 -13.49 15.84
C GLY A 53 13.54 -14.65 15.10
N PRO A 54 12.83 -14.38 14.02
CA PRO A 54 12.26 -15.42 13.17
C PRO A 54 13.36 -16.17 12.43
N ASN A 55 13.06 -17.39 12.01
CA ASN A 55 13.87 -18.13 11.04
C ASN A 55 13.05 -18.58 9.83
N ALA A 56 11.80 -18.09 9.76
CA ALA A 56 10.91 -18.25 8.63
C ALA A 56 9.96 -17.05 8.53
N ILE A 57 9.59 -16.66 7.32
CA ILE A 57 8.61 -15.61 7.02
C ILE A 57 7.52 -16.20 6.15
N LEU A 58 6.26 -16.09 6.60
CA LEU A 58 5.08 -16.36 5.78
C LEU A 58 4.56 -15.05 5.21
N LEU A 59 4.56 -14.92 3.90
CA LEU A 59 4.09 -13.75 3.17
C LEU A 59 2.56 -13.71 3.10
N SER A 60 2.01 -12.52 2.99
CA SER A 60 0.62 -12.28 2.58
C SER A 60 0.41 -12.70 1.12
N ASP A 61 -0.78 -13.15 0.75
CA ASP A 61 -1.14 -13.54 -0.62
C ASP A 61 -1.08 -12.36 -1.59
N THR A 62 -1.27 -11.16 -1.10
CA THR A 62 -1.34 -9.94 -1.89
C THR A 62 -0.19 -8.99 -1.55
N THR A 63 0.21 -8.22 -2.54
CA THR A 63 1.22 -7.16 -2.37
C THR A 63 0.67 -5.98 -1.56
N ILE A 64 -0.64 -5.70 -1.69
CA ILE A 64 -1.28 -4.51 -1.12
C ILE A 64 -2.51 -4.92 -0.32
N GLN A 65 -2.67 -4.33 0.87
CA GLN A 65 -3.88 -4.39 1.68
C GLN A 65 -4.20 -3.00 2.24
N LYS A 66 -5.45 -2.57 2.12
CA LYS A 66 -5.89 -1.25 2.62
C LYS A 66 -4.93 -0.13 2.15
N SER A 67 -4.58 -0.19 0.87
CA SER A 67 -3.67 0.75 0.22
C SER A 67 -2.23 0.78 0.78
N SER A 68 -1.84 -0.18 1.64
CA SER A 68 -0.49 -0.33 2.17
C SER A 68 0.15 -1.62 1.70
N PHE A 69 1.47 -1.62 1.51
CA PHE A 69 2.19 -2.85 1.19
C PHE A 69 2.18 -3.82 2.38
N SER A 70 1.85 -5.08 2.10
CA SER A 70 1.76 -6.15 3.09
C SER A 70 3.00 -7.03 3.17
N ASN A 71 3.89 -6.93 2.18
CA ASN A 71 5.13 -7.69 2.09
C ASN A 71 6.31 -6.78 1.79
N LEU A 72 7.17 -6.52 2.78
CA LEU A 72 8.47 -5.83 2.69
C LEU A 72 9.49 -6.63 3.51
N ALA A 73 9.98 -7.72 2.91
CA ALA A 73 10.77 -8.73 3.64
C ALA A 73 12.27 -8.40 3.75
N GLU A 74 12.76 -7.26 3.24
CA GLU A 74 14.19 -6.93 3.27
C GLU A 74 14.73 -6.90 4.70
N PHE A 75 14.24 -6.03 5.56
CA PHE A 75 14.75 -5.88 6.92
C PHE A 75 14.59 -7.13 7.79
N PRO A 76 13.44 -7.84 7.79
CA PRO A 76 13.36 -9.11 8.49
C PRO A 76 14.37 -10.15 7.99
N VAL A 77 14.65 -10.18 6.68
CA VAL A 77 15.67 -11.08 6.13
C VAL A 77 17.08 -10.63 6.53
N LEU A 78 17.40 -9.34 6.45
CA LEU A 78 18.70 -8.81 6.91
C LEU A 78 18.92 -9.10 8.41
N GLN A 79 17.87 -9.00 9.23
CA GLN A 79 17.92 -9.36 10.63
C GLN A 79 18.28 -10.84 10.84
N MET A 80 17.64 -11.75 10.08
CA MET A 80 17.98 -13.18 10.13
C MET A 80 19.42 -13.45 9.68
N LEU A 81 19.83 -12.89 8.56
CA LEU A 81 21.11 -13.20 7.95
C LEU A 81 22.30 -12.62 8.75
N TYR A 82 22.18 -11.33 9.14
CA TYR A 82 23.30 -10.59 9.72
C TYR A 82 23.21 -10.42 11.24
N LEU A 83 22.10 -9.95 11.81
CA LEU A 83 21.98 -9.65 13.24
C LEU A 83 21.78 -10.92 14.10
N GLN A 84 21.11 -11.93 13.54
CA GLN A 84 21.12 -13.28 14.12
C GLN A 84 22.40 -14.06 13.76
N GLY A 85 23.12 -13.66 12.70
CA GLY A 85 24.38 -14.28 12.27
C GLY A 85 24.22 -15.58 11.47
N MET A 86 23.05 -15.83 10.84
CA MET A 86 22.78 -17.10 10.17
C MET A 86 23.68 -17.37 8.96
N ILE A 87 24.31 -16.33 8.35
CA ILE A 87 25.27 -16.46 7.25
C ILE A 87 26.68 -16.00 7.60
N ILE A 88 26.90 -15.48 8.79
CA ILE A 88 28.23 -15.01 9.21
C ILE A 88 29.16 -16.24 9.43
N PRO A 89 30.31 -16.30 8.80
CA PRO A 89 31.27 -17.38 8.99
C PRO A 89 31.63 -17.54 10.48
N ASP A 90 31.73 -18.78 10.93
CA ASP A 90 32.07 -19.16 12.31
C ASP A 90 31.11 -18.67 13.41
N HIS A 91 29.99 -18.07 13.05
CA HIS A 91 28.97 -17.62 13.99
C HIS A 91 28.19 -18.82 14.56
N PRO A 92 27.88 -18.87 15.90
CA PRO A 92 27.22 -20.03 16.50
C PRO A 92 25.76 -20.27 15.99
N ASN A 93 25.16 -19.32 15.32
CA ASN A 93 23.85 -19.46 14.68
C ASN A 93 23.94 -19.83 13.19
N ASN A 94 25.12 -19.81 12.60
CA ASN A 94 25.37 -20.32 11.26
C ASN A 94 25.46 -21.86 11.27
N THR A 95 24.31 -22.51 11.32
CA THR A 95 24.20 -23.97 11.38
C THR A 95 24.18 -24.63 9.98
N GLY A 96 24.30 -23.85 8.91
CA GLY A 96 24.08 -24.29 7.55
C GLY A 96 22.58 -24.39 7.13
N ARG A 97 21.65 -24.21 8.08
CA ARG A 97 20.23 -24.16 7.76
C ARG A 97 19.86 -22.75 7.28
N LYS A 98 19.25 -22.67 6.10
CA LYS A 98 18.76 -21.40 5.54
C LYS A 98 17.47 -20.96 6.25
N PRO A 99 17.25 -19.66 6.48
CA PRO A 99 15.94 -19.15 6.84
C PRO A 99 14.96 -19.31 5.68
N MET A 100 13.67 -19.44 5.98
CA MET A 100 12.64 -19.73 4.99
C MET A 100 11.87 -18.48 4.57
N LEU A 101 11.51 -18.42 3.27
CA LEU A 101 10.54 -17.50 2.73
C LEU A 101 9.37 -18.29 2.15
N ILE A 102 8.18 -18.13 2.72
CA ILE A 102 7.01 -19.00 2.51
C ILE A 102 5.88 -18.15 1.92
N GLY A 103 5.18 -18.64 0.91
CA GLY A 103 4.02 -17.92 0.33
C GLY A 103 3.60 -18.44 -1.04
N LEU A 104 2.74 -17.70 -1.71
CA LEU A 104 2.38 -17.98 -3.10
C LEU A 104 3.58 -17.72 -4.03
N GLU A 105 3.63 -18.42 -5.16
CA GLU A 105 4.77 -18.37 -6.07
C GLU A 105 5.12 -16.94 -6.52
N ASP A 106 4.11 -16.15 -6.90
CA ASP A 106 4.27 -14.77 -7.32
C ASP A 106 4.85 -13.89 -6.20
N GLN A 107 4.39 -14.06 -4.96
CA GLN A 107 4.86 -13.30 -3.81
C GLN A 107 6.28 -13.70 -3.41
N VAL A 108 6.61 -15.00 -3.39
CA VAL A 108 7.96 -15.48 -3.09
C VAL A 108 8.96 -14.99 -4.13
N LYS A 109 8.63 -15.04 -5.44
CA LYS A 109 9.49 -14.51 -6.52
C LYS A 109 9.69 -13.00 -6.42
N SER A 110 8.60 -12.24 -6.19
CA SER A 110 8.67 -10.79 -6.00
C SER A 110 9.54 -10.41 -4.81
N GLN A 111 9.33 -11.04 -3.65
CA GLN A 111 10.10 -10.76 -2.45
C GLN A 111 11.56 -11.23 -2.54
N SER A 112 11.83 -12.35 -3.20
CA SER A 112 13.20 -12.80 -3.49
C SER A 112 13.97 -11.74 -4.29
N SER A 113 13.36 -11.21 -5.35
CA SER A 113 13.94 -10.12 -6.14
C SER A 113 14.04 -8.81 -5.37
N TYR A 114 13.02 -8.47 -4.57
CA TYR A 114 12.99 -7.27 -3.72
C TYR A 114 14.15 -7.24 -2.71
N ILE A 115 14.36 -8.36 -2.00
CA ILE A 115 15.48 -8.54 -1.05
C ILE A 115 16.82 -8.39 -1.77
N TYR A 116 16.96 -9.02 -2.94
CA TYR A 116 18.18 -8.91 -3.75
C TYR A 116 18.49 -7.46 -4.15
N ARG A 117 17.47 -6.71 -4.60
CA ARG A 117 17.61 -5.30 -4.97
C ARG A 117 17.86 -4.39 -3.78
N GLY A 118 17.27 -4.68 -2.62
CA GLY A 118 17.55 -3.97 -1.38
C GLY A 118 18.98 -4.21 -0.88
N THR A 119 19.49 -5.43 -1.00
CA THR A 119 20.85 -5.77 -0.54
C THR A 119 21.95 -5.27 -1.48
N TYR A 120 21.73 -5.32 -2.80
CA TYR A 120 22.80 -5.08 -3.78
C TYR A 120 22.50 -3.98 -4.82
N GLY A 121 21.29 -3.46 -4.90
CA GLY A 121 20.90 -2.48 -5.91
C GLY A 121 21.09 -2.99 -7.34
N LEU A 122 21.93 -2.27 -8.14
CA LEU A 122 22.39 -2.70 -9.45
C LEU A 122 23.58 -3.65 -9.27
N ALA A 123 23.38 -4.93 -9.54
CA ALA A 123 24.30 -5.98 -9.12
C ALA A 123 25.36 -6.40 -10.16
N SER A 124 25.32 -5.82 -11.36
CA SER A 124 26.29 -6.10 -12.44
C SER A 124 26.82 -4.83 -13.09
N LEU A 125 28.01 -4.94 -13.71
CA LEU A 125 28.59 -3.84 -14.44
C LEU A 125 27.66 -3.34 -15.57
N ALA A 126 26.97 -4.27 -16.25
CA ALA A 126 26.03 -3.92 -17.32
C ALA A 126 24.87 -3.07 -16.78
N GLU A 127 24.21 -3.50 -15.68
CA GLU A 127 23.13 -2.73 -15.07
C GLU A 127 23.57 -1.34 -14.62
N ILE A 128 24.77 -1.21 -14.04
CA ILE A 128 25.30 0.06 -13.60
C ILE A 128 25.57 0.97 -14.80
N MET A 129 26.16 0.45 -15.87
CA MET A 129 26.41 1.22 -17.11
C MET A 129 25.12 1.63 -17.83
N GLU A 130 24.09 0.76 -17.83
CA GLU A 130 22.75 1.07 -18.36
C GLU A 130 22.11 2.28 -17.65
N SER A 131 22.49 2.55 -16.40
CA SER A 131 22.02 3.75 -15.69
C SER A 131 22.61 5.07 -16.21
N GLY A 132 23.56 5.00 -17.13
CA GLY A 132 24.16 6.17 -17.79
C GLY A 132 25.43 6.71 -17.14
N VAL A 133 26.02 6.02 -16.15
CA VAL A 133 27.31 6.42 -15.57
C VAL A 133 28.49 6.01 -16.45
N PRO A 134 29.60 6.79 -16.43
CA PRO A 134 30.83 6.43 -17.17
C PRO A 134 31.40 5.08 -16.71
N ASP A 135 32.06 4.34 -17.64
CA ASP A 135 32.63 3.00 -17.38
C ASP A 135 33.55 2.97 -16.15
N ALA A 136 34.45 3.97 -16.01
CA ALA A 136 35.33 4.04 -14.84
C ALA A 136 34.58 4.10 -13.52
N LEU A 137 33.55 4.95 -13.41
CA LEU A 137 32.71 5.05 -12.20
C LEU A 137 31.89 3.79 -11.98
N ALA A 138 31.38 3.16 -13.06
CA ALA A 138 30.63 1.92 -12.96
C ALA A 138 31.47 0.78 -12.37
N ARG A 139 32.75 0.68 -12.77
CA ARG A 139 33.71 -0.28 -12.21
C ARG A 139 33.99 -0.01 -10.74
N ASP A 140 34.20 1.25 -10.37
CA ASP A 140 34.41 1.63 -8.97
C ASP A 140 33.18 1.28 -8.11
N MET A 141 31.97 1.59 -8.58
CA MET A 141 30.72 1.21 -7.91
C MET A 141 30.63 -0.30 -7.70
N LEU A 142 30.95 -1.11 -8.72
CA LEU A 142 30.91 -2.58 -8.60
C LEU A 142 31.99 -3.10 -7.63
N ARG A 143 33.20 -2.52 -7.61
CA ARG A 143 34.26 -2.88 -6.65
C ARG A 143 33.86 -2.56 -5.22
N ILE A 144 33.22 -1.42 -4.98
CA ILE A 144 32.69 -1.03 -3.67
C ILE A 144 31.62 -2.04 -3.20
N LYS A 145 30.64 -2.35 -4.05
CA LYS A 145 29.59 -3.33 -3.74
C LYS A 145 30.16 -4.72 -3.39
N ARG A 146 31.12 -5.20 -4.18
CA ARG A 146 31.77 -6.49 -3.90
C ARG A 146 32.54 -6.48 -2.58
N TRP A 147 33.15 -5.36 -2.22
CA TRP A 147 33.82 -5.24 -0.92
C TRP A 147 32.83 -5.43 0.23
N PHE A 148 31.65 -4.76 0.19
CA PHE A 148 30.60 -4.92 1.19
C PHE A 148 29.94 -6.30 1.15
N ALA A 149 29.91 -6.95 -0.01
CA ALA A 149 29.38 -8.30 -0.21
C ALA A 149 30.40 -9.42 0.11
N PHE A 150 31.54 -9.10 0.77
CA PHE A 150 32.61 -10.05 1.02
C PHE A 150 33.04 -10.81 -0.24
N ASP A 151 33.27 -10.07 -1.31
CA ASP A 151 33.65 -10.48 -2.66
C ASP A 151 32.60 -11.29 -3.45
N ASN A 152 31.46 -11.58 -2.85
CA ASN A 152 30.46 -12.46 -3.49
C ASN A 152 29.01 -11.93 -3.42
N ILE A 153 28.53 -11.38 -4.54
CA ILE A 153 27.11 -11.05 -4.71
C ILE A 153 26.31 -12.35 -4.90
N ARG A 154 25.48 -12.72 -3.93
CA ARG A 154 24.73 -13.98 -3.90
C ARG A 154 23.27 -13.74 -4.30
N ARG A 155 22.67 -14.69 -4.99
CA ARG A 155 21.23 -14.70 -5.23
C ARG A 155 20.48 -14.96 -3.91
N THR A 156 19.26 -14.48 -3.82
CA THR A 156 18.40 -14.70 -2.63
C THR A 156 18.15 -16.21 -2.42
N GLU A 157 18.00 -16.98 -3.49
CA GLU A 157 17.80 -18.43 -3.45
C GLU A 157 19.03 -19.19 -2.87
N ASP A 158 20.21 -18.58 -2.94
CA ASP A 158 21.41 -19.14 -2.31
C ASP A 158 21.42 -18.90 -0.79
N LEU A 159 20.70 -17.90 -0.31
CA LEU A 159 20.63 -17.46 1.09
C LEU A 159 19.38 -17.96 1.81
N LEU A 160 18.25 -18.11 1.12
CA LEU A 160 16.96 -18.48 1.68
C LEU A 160 16.47 -19.83 1.12
N ASP A 161 15.69 -20.53 1.93
CA ASP A 161 14.89 -21.68 1.51
C ASP A 161 13.50 -21.20 1.11
N LEU A 162 13.19 -21.27 -0.20
CA LEU A 162 11.93 -20.78 -0.77
C LEU A 162 10.88 -21.88 -0.74
N ARG A 163 9.73 -21.63 -0.10
CA ARG A 163 8.62 -22.57 0.05
C ARG A 163 7.36 -22.02 -0.58
N ILE A 164 6.91 -22.66 -1.66
CA ILE A 164 5.72 -22.28 -2.41
C ILE A 164 4.51 -23.04 -1.88
N VAL A 165 3.46 -22.32 -1.48
CA VAL A 165 2.24 -22.90 -0.87
C VAL A 165 1.10 -22.89 -1.88
N ASP A 166 1.35 -23.47 -3.07
CA ASP A 166 0.35 -23.64 -4.15
C ASP A 166 -0.30 -25.03 -4.13
N THR A 167 0.16 -25.92 -3.22
CA THR A 167 -0.37 -27.27 -3.00
C THR A 167 -1.20 -27.31 -1.71
N PRO A 168 -2.03 -28.36 -1.50
CA PRO A 168 -2.89 -28.49 -0.33
C PRO A 168 -2.16 -28.36 1.01
N ALA A 169 -0.92 -28.85 1.09
CA ALA A 169 -0.05 -28.66 2.27
C ALA A 169 1.41 -28.81 1.87
N VAL A 170 2.27 -28.01 2.44
CA VAL A 170 3.73 -28.00 2.20
C VAL A 170 4.44 -28.27 3.51
N GLU A 171 5.36 -29.24 3.51
CA GLU A 171 6.24 -29.47 4.65
C GLU A 171 7.29 -28.36 4.70
N LEU A 172 7.42 -27.74 5.85
CA LEU A 172 8.41 -26.71 6.14
C LEU A 172 9.68 -27.34 6.74
N ARG A 173 9.53 -28.01 7.88
CA ARG A 173 10.64 -28.57 8.66
C ARG A 173 10.11 -29.60 9.66
N ASP A 174 10.80 -30.72 9.79
CA ASP A 174 10.66 -31.73 10.87
C ASP A 174 9.18 -32.11 11.14
N GLY A 175 8.38 -32.37 10.09
CA GLY A 175 6.97 -32.73 10.17
C GLY A 175 6.02 -31.56 10.45
N VAL A 176 6.49 -30.31 10.34
CA VAL A 176 5.64 -29.13 10.35
C VAL A 176 5.13 -28.87 8.94
N PHE A 177 3.81 -28.83 8.77
CA PHE A 177 3.17 -28.50 7.52
C PHE A 177 2.48 -27.15 7.60
N VAL A 178 2.44 -26.41 6.49
CA VAL A 178 1.58 -25.24 6.30
C VAL A 178 0.61 -25.49 5.16
N ARG A 179 -0.65 -25.14 5.35
CA ARG A 179 -1.67 -25.14 4.29
C ARG A 179 -2.37 -23.79 4.21
N ARG A 180 -2.71 -23.41 3.01
CA ARG A 180 -3.56 -22.24 2.74
C ARG A 180 -5.03 -22.66 2.86
N LYS A 181 -5.81 -21.91 3.66
CA LYS A 181 -7.25 -22.17 3.91
C LYS A 181 -8.14 -21.26 3.06
N GLY A 182 -7.63 -20.10 2.66
CA GLY A 182 -8.35 -19.09 1.91
C GLY A 182 -7.44 -17.86 1.68
N PHE A 183 -7.99 -16.78 1.16
CA PHE A 183 -7.25 -15.55 0.90
C PHE A 183 -6.65 -15.00 2.20
N ASN A 184 -5.31 -14.95 2.27
CA ASN A 184 -4.53 -14.55 3.45
C ASN A 184 -4.76 -15.41 4.70
N GLN A 185 -5.34 -16.60 4.58
CA GLN A 185 -5.60 -17.49 5.69
C GLN A 185 -4.78 -18.77 5.58
N TYR A 186 -4.03 -19.07 6.62
CA TYR A 186 -3.11 -20.20 6.68
C TYR A 186 -3.25 -20.98 7.97
N GLU A 187 -2.91 -22.28 7.92
CA GLU A 187 -2.89 -23.16 9.07
C GLU A 187 -1.58 -23.92 9.12
N PHE A 188 -0.92 -23.88 10.28
CA PHE A 188 0.26 -24.68 10.60
C PHE A 188 -0.18 -25.94 11.32
N ILE A 189 0.38 -27.07 10.94
CA ILE A 189 0.03 -28.41 11.46
C ILE A 189 1.33 -29.11 11.91
N HIS A 190 1.34 -29.63 13.14
CA HIS A 190 2.46 -30.39 13.68
C HIS A 190 2.01 -31.29 14.83
N GLY A 191 2.41 -32.59 14.82
CA GLY A 191 2.15 -33.53 15.92
C GLY A 191 0.68 -33.67 16.33
N GLY A 192 -0.26 -33.59 15.38
CA GLY A 192 -1.70 -33.66 15.65
C GLY A 192 -2.34 -32.38 16.17
N SER A 193 -1.57 -31.30 16.30
CA SER A 193 -2.07 -29.97 16.68
C SER A 193 -2.04 -29.01 15.49
N SER A 194 -2.96 -28.04 15.45
CA SER A 194 -2.96 -27.01 14.40
C SER A 194 -3.13 -25.61 14.98
N VAL A 195 -2.63 -24.61 14.23
CA VAL A 195 -2.74 -23.18 14.53
C VAL A 195 -3.05 -22.41 13.25
N ALA A 196 -4.20 -21.74 13.23
CA ALA A 196 -4.60 -20.89 12.12
C ALA A 196 -4.15 -19.43 12.32
N VAL A 197 -3.72 -18.77 11.22
CA VAL A 197 -3.44 -17.34 11.15
C VAL A 197 -4.26 -16.72 10.03
N ASP A 198 -4.76 -15.51 10.27
CA ASP A 198 -5.47 -14.70 9.29
C ASP A 198 -4.72 -13.37 9.13
N LEU A 199 -4.10 -13.16 7.97
CA LEU A 199 -3.29 -11.99 7.67
C LEU A 199 -4.12 -10.84 7.09
N ASN A 200 -5.43 -10.98 6.98
CA ASN A 200 -6.32 -9.92 6.54
C ASN A 200 -6.38 -8.80 7.58
N LEU A 201 -6.37 -7.56 7.10
CA LEU A 201 -6.69 -6.40 7.92
C LEU A 201 -8.21 -6.26 8.05
N GLY A 202 -8.71 -6.03 9.27
CA GLY A 202 -10.10 -5.66 9.54
C GLY A 202 -10.49 -4.35 8.86
N GLU A 203 -11.80 -4.03 8.81
CA GLU A 203 -12.31 -2.85 8.08
C GLU A 203 -11.66 -1.52 8.52
N SER A 204 -11.40 -1.35 9.81
CA SER A 204 -10.78 -0.15 10.40
C SER A 204 -9.30 -0.34 10.77
N GLU A 205 -8.67 -1.44 10.37
CA GLU A 205 -7.28 -1.73 10.70
C GLU A 205 -6.32 -1.22 9.63
N GLU A 206 -5.18 -0.69 10.09
CA GLU A 206 -4.02 -0.31 9.31
C GLU A 206 -2.75 -0.86 9.97
N TYR A 207 -1.61 -0.82 9.29
CA TYR A 207 -0.31 -1.13 9.89
C TYR A 207 0.21 0.08 10.67
N PRO A 208 0.16 0.07 12.02
CA PRO A 208 0.54 1.23 12.83
C PRO A 208 2.06 1.31 13.00
N PRO A 209 2.64 2.50 13.20
CA PRO A 209 4.02 2.63 13.63
C PRO A 209 4.18 2.19 15.10
N THR A 210 5.43 1.89 15.50
CA THR A 210 5.74 1.48 16.90
C THR A 210 5.84 2.66 17.87
N TYR A 211 5.99 3.87 17.36
CA TYR A 211 6.21 5.10 18.12
C TYR A 211 5.00 6.04 18.04
N ARG A 212 5.00 7.04 18.92
CA ARG A 212 4.01 8.12 18.91
C ARG A 212 4.71 9.45 18.65
N LEU A 213 4.11 10.29 17.82
CA LEU A 213 4.61 11.62 17.52
C LEU A 213 3.68 12.67 18.10
N ALA A 214 4.27 13.73 18.68
CA ALA A 214 3.53 14.92 19.05
C ALA A 214 3.24 15.75 17.80
N SER A 215 2.06 16.36 17.74
CA SER A 215 1.73 17.28 16.65
C SER A 215 2.65 18.50 16.68
N GLN A 216 3.16 18.88 15.52
CA GLN A 216 4.04 20.03 15.31
C GLN A 216 3.43 20.95 14.25
N GLU A 217 3.85 22.19 14.23
CA GLU A 217 3.50 23.15 13.19
C GLU A 217 4.75 23.44 12.34
N VAL A 218 4.62 23.28 11.02
CA VAL A 218 5.69 23.60 10.06
C VAL A 218 5.37 24.92 9.37
N ARG A 219 6.26 25.92 9.56
CA ARG A 219 6.13 27.20 8.89
C ARG A 219 6.67 27.12 7.46
N ARG A 220 5.94 27.77 6.54
CA ARG A 220 6.38 27.92 5.17
C ARG A 220 7.39 29.07 5.09
N GLU A 221 8.63 28.75 4.76
CA GLU A 221 9.73 29.71 4.76
C GLU A 221 10.38 29.80 3.36
N LYS A 222 11.22 30.83 3.14
CA LYS A 222 12.00 30.93 1.89
C LYS A 222 12.98 29.76 1.75
N PHE A 223 13.68 29.40 2.85
CA PHE A 223 14.50 28.20 2.92
C PHE A 223 14.60 27.71 4.37
N SER A 224 14.14 26.50 4.61
CA SER A 224 14.26 25.83 5.91
C SER A 224 14.32 24.32 5.75
N VAL A 225 14.79 23.65 6.82
CA VAL A 225 14.86 22.20 6.95
C VAL A 225 14.06 21.78 8.17
N VAL A 226 13.15 20.82 8.00
CA VAL A 226 12.41 20.18 9.09
C VAL A 226 12.91 18.75 9.22
N HIS A 227 13.30 18.34 10.43
CA HIS A 227 13.71 16.97 10.68
C HIS A 227 12.49 16.07 10.85
N THR A 228 12.34 15.06 9.97
CA THR A 228 11.23 14.10 10.01
C THR A 228 11.54 12.90 10.89
N GLY A 229 12.80 12.65 11.15
CA GLY A 229 13.28 11.57 12.01
C GLY A 229 14.81 11.60 12.15
N GLU A 230 15.30 10.88 13.15
CA GLU A 230 16.71 10.72 13.46
C GLU A 230 17.09 9.26 13.77
N GLY A 231 16.11 8.35 13.81
CA GLY A 231 16.32 6.92 14.05
C GLY A 231 16.93 6.20 12.86
N ASP A 232 17.50 5.06 13.11
CA ASP A 232 17.84 4.06 12.09
C ASP A 232 16.65 3.13 11.83
N GLY A 233 16.82 2.16 10.94
CA GLY A 233 15.78 1.19 10.62
C GLY A 233 15.39 0.26 11.77
N TRP A 234 16.12 0.29 12.90
CA TRP A 234 15.94 -0.59 14.07
C TRP A 234 15.32 0.13 15.28
N ASP A 235 15.32 1.46 15.30
CA ASP A 235 14.80 2.24 16.44
C ASP A 235 13.27 2.12 16.56
N VAL A 236 12.82 1.51 17.66
CA VAL A 236 11.38 1.31 17.96
C VAL A 236 10.66 2.56 18.44
N THR A 237 11.40 3.64 18.75
CA THR A 237 10.87 4.83 19.45
C THR A 237 10.75 6.05 18.55
N ARG A 238 11.39 6.07 17.39
CA ARG A 238 11.51 7.22 16.51
C ARG A 238 11.38 6.85 15.03
N PRO A 239 10.94 7.80 14.17
CA PRO A 239 10.99 7.63 12.73
C PRO A 239 12.44 7.50 12.24
N CYS A 240 12.60 6.83 11.09
CA CYS A 240 13.88 6.76 10.39
C CYS A 240 14.38 8.16 9.96
N MET A 241 15.68 8.26 9.73
CA MET A 241 16.31 9.49 9.26
C MET A 241 15.66 10.00 7.98
N GLY A 242 15.28 11.26 7.98
CA GLY A 242 14.74 11.96 6.83
C GLY A 242 14.58 13.45 7.13
N SER A 243 14.29 14.25 6.12
CA SER A 243 14.05 15.69 6.28
C SER A 243 13.03 16.19 5.26
N ILE A 244 12.42 17.34 5.58
CA ILE A 244 11.64 18.12 4.61
C ILE A 244 12.41 19.42 4.35
N LEU A 245 12.68 19.73 3.08
CA LEU A 245 13.09 21.04 2.64
C LEU A 245 11.86 21.88 2.35
N CYS A 246 11.76 23.06 2.95
CA CYS A 246 10.85 24.09 2.51
C CYS A 246 11.64 25.10 1.66
N VAL A 247 11.27 25.24 0.40
CA VAL A 247 11.90 26.17 -0.55
C VAL A 247 10.83 27.02 -1.19
N GLN A 248 10.85 28.31 -0.95
CA GLN A 248 9.82 29.26 -1.41
C GLN A 248 8.39 28.76 -1.11
N GLY A 249 8.18 28.26 0.14
CA GLY A 249 6.90 27.71 0.59
C GLY A 249 6.58 26.29 0.11
N ARG A 250 7.26 25.75 -0.90
CA ARG A 250 7.09 24.38 -1.41
C ARG A 250 7.83 23.38 -0.53
N LEU A 251 7.25 22.19 -0.36
CA LEU A 251 7.82 21.13 0.46
C LEU A 251 8.38 20.00 -0.38
N TYR A 252 9.62 19.63 -0.09
CA TYR A 252 10.33 18.51 -0.70
C TYR A 252 10.82 17.57 0.38
N LEU A 253 10.57 16.28 0.22
CA LEU A 253 11.17 15.25 1.09
C LEU A 253 12.65 15.02 0.73
N ILE A 254 13.45 14.69 1.72
CA ILE A 254 14.73 13.98 1.53
C ILE A 254 14.52 12.63 2.19
N ASP A 255 14.42 11.59 1.37
CA ASP A 255 14.03 10.24 1.67
C ASP A 255 12.61 10.08 2.24
N ALA A 256 12.10 8.86 2.16
CA ALA A 256 10.81 8.48 2.71
C ALA A 256 10.93 7.09 3.36
N GLY A 257 11.24 7.08 4.64
CA GLY A 257 11.26 5.85 5.43
C GLY A 257 9.84 5.37 5.79
N PRO A 258 9.74 4.18 6.43
CA PRO A 258 8.48 3.64 6.90
C PRO A 258 7.68 4.63 7.76
N GLY A 259 6.35 4.61 7.65
CA GLY A 259 5.48 5.50 8.43
C GLY A 259 5.52 6.98 8.02
N ILE A 260 6.03 7.33 6.84
CA ILE A 260 6.15 8.73 6.39
C ILE A 260 4.80 9.46 6.40
N GLN A 261 3.70 8.79 6.06
CA GLN A 261 2.38 9.41 6.10
C GLN A 261 1.97 9.83 7.52
N TYR A 262 2.22 8.96 8.51
CA TYR A 262 1.99 9.27 9.93
C TYR A 262 2.86 10.43 10.39
N THR A 263 4.12 10.46 9.96
CA THR A 263 5.09 11.53 10.21
C THR A 263 4.60 12.86 9.64
N LEU A 264 4.16 12.89 8.38
CA LEU A 264 3.61 14.08 7.73
C LEU A 264 2.34 14.59 8.43
N THR A 265 1.42 13.68 8.79
CA THR A 265 0.20 14.04 9.53
C THR A 265 0.54 14.70 10.86
N ALA A 266 1.51 14.19 11.61
CA ALA A 266 1.96 14.81 12.87
C ALA A 266 2.61 16.19 12.67
N LEU A 267 3.17 16.47 11.49
CA LEU A 267 3.70 17.78 11.09
C LEU A 267 2.63 18.72 10.50
N GLY A 268 1.36 18.29 10.44
CA GLY A 268 0.29 19.07 9.82
C GLY A 268 0.42 19.21 8.30
N ILE A 269 1.05 18.23 7.64
CA ILE A 269 1.31 18.24 6.20
C ILE A 269 0.54 17.08 5.56
N SER A 270 -0.26 17.37 4.54
CA SER A 270 -0.84 16.33 3.69
C SER A 270 0.21 15.81 2.71
N ILE A 271 0.12 14.53 2.38
CA ILE A 271 0.93 13.92 1.32
C ILE A 271 0.78 14.66 -0.02
N ASN A 272 -0.39 15.26 -0.30
CA ASN A 272 -0.67 16.04 -1.50
C ASN A 272 -0.01 17.43 -1.49
N GLU A 273 0.60 17.86 -0.40
CA GLU A 273 1.39 19.10 -0.33
C GLU A 273 2.86 18.90 -0.69
N ILE A 274 3.29 17.64 -0.88
CA ILE A 274 4.67 17.30 -1.23
C ILE A 274 4.89 17.53 -2.73
N ALA A 275 5.74 18.50 -3.05
CA ALA A 275 6.06 18.85 -4.43
C ALA A 275 7.06 17.88 -5.07
N GLY A 276 7.95 17.27 -4.28
CA GLY A 276 8.95 16.34 -4.79
C GLY A 276 9.70 15.62 -3.68
N ILE A 277 10.52 14.65 -4.08
CA ILE A 277 11.41 13.90 -3.21
C ILE A 277 12.82 13.86 -3.77
N PHE A 278 13.83 14.15 -2.95
CA PHE A 278 15.23 13.85 -3.17
C PHE A 278 15.54 12.51 -2.52
N HIS A 279 15.96 11.54 -3.31
CA HIS A 279 16.15 10.18 -2.81
C HIS A 279 17.64 9.82 -2.79
N THR A 280 18.13 9.41 -1.62
CA THR A 280 19.55 9.11 -1.41
C THR A 280 19.92 7.71 -1.87
N HIS A 281 19.12 6.69 -1.52
CA HIS A 281 19.37 5.29 -1.89
C HIS A 281 18.17 4.38 -1.60
N ALA A 282 18.31 3.08 -1.88
CA ALA A 282 17.19 2.14 -1.94
C ALA A 282 16.99 1.26 -0.70
N HIS A 283 17.66 1.47 0.45
CA HIS A 283 17.38 0.69 1.68
C HIS A 283 15.99 1.03 2.24
N ASP A 284 15.33 0.07 2.89
CA ASP A 284 13.94 0.20 3.34
C ASP A 284 13.68 1.36 4.29
N ASP A 285 14.63 1.71 5.14
CA ASP A 285 14.52 2.85 6.07
C ASP A 285 14.56 4.22 5.37
N HIS A 286 14.94 4.27 4.09
CA HIS A 286 14.88 5.44 3.21
C HIS A 286 13.85 5.29 2.08
N PHE A 287 13.49 4.05 1.73
CA PHE A 287 12.68 3.72 0.56
C PHE A 287 11.23 3.35 0.91
N ALA A 288 10.98 2.63 2.04
CA ALA A 288 9.69 1.99 2.26
C ALA A 288 8.51 2.98 2.30
N GLY A 289 8.73 4.24 2.62
CA GLY A 289 7.72 5.30 2.57
C GLY A 289 7.35 5.77 1.15
N LEU A 290 8.17 5.48 0.11
CA LEU A 290 7.76 5.71 -1.28
C LEU A 290 6.45 4.99 -1.59
N THR A 291 6.24 3.86 -0.97
CA THR A 291 5.00 3.07 -1.08
C THR A 291 3.76 3.81 -0.59
N SER A 292 3.93 4.80 0.29
CA SER A 292 2.86 5.72 0.71
C SER A 292 2.73 6.91 -0.25
N LEU A 293 3.83 7.35 -0.87
CA LEU A 293 3.84 8.48 -1.79
C LEU A 293 3.14 8.18 -3.13
N VAL A 294 2.95 6.91 -3.51
CA VAL A 294 2.11 6.53 -4.65
C VAL A 294 0.63 6.85 -4.44
N ARG A 295 0.23 7.22 -3.21
CA ARG A 295 -1.16 7.55 -2.83
C ARG A 295 -1.49 9.03 -2.95
N THR A 296 -0.68 9.81 -3.65
CA THR A 296 -0.96 11.21 -3.96
C THR A 296 -1.98 11.37 -5.10
N ASP A 297 -2.62 12.52 -5.17
CA ASP A 297 -3.55 12.86 -6.25
C ASP A 297 -2.88 13.53 -7.46
N HIS A 298 -1.56 13.60 -7.46
CA HIS A 298 -0.71 14.07 -8.55
C HIS A 298 0.63 13.32 -8.53
N ARG A 299 1.33 13.27 -9.67
CA ARG A 299 2.67 12.69 -9.72
C ARG A 299 3.67 13.58 -9.00
N ILE A 300 4.45 12.98 -8.10
CA ILE A 300 5.51 13.67 -7.35
C ILE A 300 6.76 13.77 -8.21
N ALA A 301 7.41 14.94 -8.23
CA ALA A 301 8.73 15.10 -8.83
C ALA A 301 9.77 14.26 -8.06
N TYR A 302 10.50 13.41 -8.78
CA TYR A 302 11.47 12.47 -8.19
C TYR A 302 12.88 12.85 -8.60
N TYR A 303 13.67 13.36 -7.66
CA TYR A 303 15.04 13.84 -7.86
C TYR A 303 16.03 12.82 -7.30
N ALA A 304 16.88 12.27 -8.16
CA ALA A 304 17.97 11.38 -7.78
C ALA A 304 19.09 11.40 -8.84
N ALA A 305 20.28 10.94 -8.47
CA ALA A 305 21.26 10.58 -9.48
C ALA A 305 20.78 9.36 -10.27
N ALA A 306 21.10 9.29 -11.55
CA ALA A 306 20.60 8.24 -12.45
C ALA A 306 20.81 6.81 -11.93
N PRO A 307 21.98 6.41 -11.34
CA PRO A 307 22.14 5.06 -10.78
C PRO A 307 21.26 4.81 -9.55
N VAL A 308 21.02 5.82 -8.70
CA VAL A 308 20.08 5.70 -7.56
C VAL A 308 18.67 5.46 -8.08
N ARG A 309 18.23 6.28 -9.04
CA ARG A 309 16.91 6.11 -9.67
C ARG A 309 16.75 4.72 -10.28
N ALA A 310 17.74 4.24 -11.04
CA ALA A 310 17.70 2.92 -11.65
C ALA A 310 17.59 1.79 -10.61
N SER A 311 18.34 1.88 -9.50
CA SER A 311 18.28 0.95 -8.39
C SER A 311 16.88 0.94 -7.74
N VAL A 312 16.35 2.13 -7.43
CA VAL A 312 15.01 2.30 -6.82
C VAL A 312 13.91 1.79 -7.72
N VAL A 313 13.95 2.09 -9.02
CA VAL A 313 12.96 1.62 -10.02
C VAL A 313 12.95 0.09 -10.09
N LYS A 314 14.12 -0.55 -10.14
CA LYS A 314 14.23 -2.02 -10.14
C LYS A 314 13.70 -2.63 -8.83
N LYS A 315 14.00 -2.03 -7.69
CA LYS A 315 13.48 -2.47 -6.39
C LYS A 315 11.97 -2.31 -6.30
N TYR A 316 11.43 -1.19 -6.76
CA TYR A 316 9.98 -0.94 -6.82
C TYR A 316 9.26 -1.93 -7.76
N ALA A 317 9.85 -2.20 -8.94
CA ALA A 317 9.33 -3.18 -9.88
C ALA A 317 9.30 -4.60 -9.27
N ALA A 318 10.37 -4.99 -8.56
CA ALA A 318 10.44 -6.26 -7.83
C ALA A 318 9.36 -6.34 -6.74
N LEU A 319 9.18 -5.28 -5.93
CA LEU A 319 8.17 -5.22 -4.86
C LEU A 319 6.75 -5.40 -5.41
N THR A 320 6.44 -4.74 -6.52
CA THR A 320 5.10 -4.77 -7.12
C THR A 320 4.87 -5.97 -8.05
N GLY A 321 5.90 -6.74 -8.38
CA GLY A 321 5.84 -7.80 -9.39
C GLY A 321 5.52 -7.29 -10.80
N ARG A 322 5.80 -6.00 -11.08
CA ARG A 322 5.45 -5.31 -12.33
C ARG A 322 6.69 -4.83 -13.07
N ASN A 323 6.51 -4.33 -14.29
CA ASN A 323 7.62 -3.75 -15.04
C ASN A 323 8.05 -2.39 -14.46
N GLU A 324 9.27 -1.98 -14.79
CA GLU A 324 9.89 -0.73 -14.35
C GLU A 324 9.10 0.52 -14.76
N ALA A 325 8.35 0.47 -15.88
CA ALA A 325 7.54 1.59 -16.37
C ALA A 325 6.40 1.97 -15.41
N THR A 326 5.97 1.04 -14.53
CA THR A 326 4.94 1.32 -13.51
C THR A 326 5.37 2.42 -12.55
N PHE A 327 6.66 2.55 -12.25
CA PHE A 327 7.20 3.61 -11.38
C PHE A 327 6.84 5.01 -11.90
N TYR A 328 6.91 5.21 -13.23
CA TYR A 328 6.66 6.51 -13.88
C TYR A 328 5.18 6.89 -13.96
N GLN A 329 4.29 6.02 -13.54
CA GLN A 329 2.88 6.37 -13.35
C GLN A 329 2.65 7.20 -12.08
N TYR A 330 3.54 7.04 -11.09
CA TYR A 330 3.46 7.67 -9.78
C TYR A 330 4.43 8.83 -9.62
N PHE A 331 5.59 8.76 -10.27
CA PHE A 331 6.70 9.70 -10.10
C PHE A 331 7.13 10.30 -11.43
N GLU A 332 7.49 11.57 -11.39
CA GLU A 332 8.09 12.29 -12.52
C GLU A 332 9.62 12.40 -12.28
N PRO A 333 10.45 11.65 -13.03
CA PRO A 333 11.89 11.58 -12.75
C PRO A 333 12.63 12.82 -13.26
N HIS A 334 13.53 13.31 -12.43
CA HIS A 334 14.48 14.38 -12.72
C HIS A 334 15.89 13.92 -12.31
N ASP A 335 16.70 13.53 -13.29
CA ASP A 335 18.06 13.05 -13.03
C ASP A 335 18.99 14.20 -12.65
N LEU A 336 19.71 14.01 -11.55
CA LEU A 336 20.69 14.95 -11.03
C LEU A 336 22.10 14.52 -11.44
N ALA A 337 22.89 15.46 -11.94
CA ALA A 337 24.27 15.19 -12.33
C ALA A 337 25.18 15.02 -11.10
N LEU A 338 25.88 13.87 -11.01
CA LEU A 338 26.82 13.61 -9.92
C LEU A 338 27.96 14.66 -9.88
N ASN A 339 28.27 15.11 -8.67
CA ASN A 339 29.33 16.11 -8.41
C ASN A 339 29.16 17.47 -9.11
N ALA A 340 27.96 17.77 -9.60
CA ALA A 340 27.64 19.02 -10.26
C ALA A 340 26.39 19.67 -9.66
N TRP A 341 26.34 20.99 -9.66
CA TRP A 341 25.18 21.75 -9.25
C TRP A 341 24.11 21.72 -10.34
N THR A 342 22.93 21.26 -9.99
CA THR A 342 21.74 21.29 -10.84
C THR A 342 20.80 22.37 -10.30
N ALA A 343 20.44 23.33 -11.16
CA ALA A 343 19.51 24.40 -10.78
C ALA A 343 18.06 23.86 -10.82
N LEU A 344 17.34 24.10 -9.74
CA LEU A 344 15.90 23.92 -9.59
C LEU A 344 15.30 25.28 -9.23
N GLU A 345 13.97 25.38 -9.24
CA GLU A 345 13.30 26.65 -8.95
C GLU A 345 13.64 27.16 -7.54
N GLY A 346 14.51 28.17 -7.46
CA GLY A 346 14.97 28.81 -6.22
C GLY A 346 15.95 27.99 -5.37
N LEU A 347 16.45 26.87 -5.88
CA LEU A 347 17.37 25.95 -5.21
C LEU A 347 18.39 25.41 -6.22
N GLU A 348 19.61 25.14 -5.78
CA GLU A 348 20.57 24.31 -6.49
C GLU A 348 20.91 23.09 -5.64
N VAL A 349 21.03 21.93 -6.25
CA VAL A 349 21.35 20.68 -5.58
C VAL A 349 22.55 20.00 -6.25
N MET A 350 23.43 19.41 -5.45
CA MET A 350 24.58 18.63 -5.89
C MET A 350 24.59 17.27 -5.18
N PRO A 351 24.29 16.16 -5.88
CA PRO A 351 24.49 14.83 -5.35
C PRO A 351 25.95 14.43 -5.42
N ILE A 352 26.46 13.81 -4.36
CA ILE A 352 27.82 13.24 -4.29
C ILE A 352 27.69 11.76 -4.05
N PHE A 353 28.33 10.94 -4.89
CA PHE A 353 28.32 9.48 -4.72
C PHE A 353 29.00 9.09 -3.40
N SER A 354 28.30 8.30 -2.59
CA SER A 354 28.77 7.77 -1.30
C SER A 354 29.05 6.26 -1.41
N PRO A 355 30.22 5.78 -0.94
CA PRO A 355 30.53 4.35 -0.90
C PRO A 355 29.60 3.61 0.07
N HIS A 356 28.72 2.76 -0.49
CA HIS A 356 27.69 2.01 0.25
C HIS A 356 27.34 0.73 -0.50
N PRO A 357 26.70 -0.28 0.12
CA PRO A 357 26.31 -1.53 -0.57
C PRO A 357 25.42 -1.35 -1.81
N VAL A 358 24.54 -0.35 -1.79
CA VAL A 358 23.67 0.03 -2.91
C VAL A 358 24.07 1.40 -3.44
N GLU A 359 23.58 1.78 -4.63
CA GLU A 359 23.79 3.11 -5.18
C GLU A 359 23.31 4.18 -4.22
N THR A 360 24.21 4.97 -3.67
CA THR A 360 23.94 5.97 -2.64
C THR A 360 24.52 7.31 -2.99
N THR A 361 23.76 8.38 -2.72
CA THR A 361 24.23 9.76 -2.82
C THR A 361 23.91 10.54 -1.56
N VAL A 362 24.82 11.41 -1.17
CA VAL A 362 24.57 12.48 -0.20
C VAL A 362 24.27 13.76 -0.96
N PHE A 363 23.54 14.69 -0.36
CA PHE A 363 23.10 15.90 -1.02
C PHE A 363 23.66 17.16 -0.38
N PHE A 364 24.12 18.07 -1.23
CA PHE A 364 24.38 19.46 -0.88
C PHE A 364 23.33 20.35 -1.56
N PHE A 365 22.72 21.22 -0.81
CA PHE A 365 21.70 22.17 -1.25
C PHE A 365 22.21 23.59 -1.00
N ARG A 366 21.94 24.50 -1.92
CA ARG A 366 22.22 25.91 -1.74
C ARG A 366 21.15 26.80 -2.35
N THR A 367 20.96 27.93 -1.72
CA THR A 367 20.26 29.07 -2.29
C THR A 367 21.29 30.21 -2.51
N ASP A 368 20.81 31.37 -2.91
CA ASP A 368 21.62 32.61 -3.02
C ASP A 368 22.36 32.98 -1.73
N VAL A 369 21.89 32.55 -0.55
CA VAL A 369 22.38 33.03 0.75
C VAL A 369 22.80 31.92 1.72
N ARG A 370 22.34 30.68 1.56
CA ARG A 370 22.50 29.63 2.57
C ARG A 370 22.73 28.25 1.92
N THR A 371 23.40 27.39 2.70
CA THR A 371 23.76 26.01 2.30
C THR A 371 23.30 25.00 3.35
N TYR A 372 22.86 23.85 2.88
CA TYR A 372 22.51 22.67 3.70
C TYR A 372 23.16 21.42 3.12
N ALA A 373 23.71 20.54 3.97
CA ALA A 373 24.18 19.22 3.58
C ALA A 373 23.40 18.12 4.31
N HIS A 374 22.90 17.15 3.58
CA HIS A 374 22.26 15.95 4.07
C HIS A 374 23.13 14.74 3.76
N LEU A 375 23.88 14.27 4.76
CA LEU A 375 24.82 13.17 4.64
C LEU A 375 24.15 11.92 5.21
N ALA A 376 23.25 11.34 4.40
CA ALA A 376 22.64 10.04 4.71
C ALA A 376 23.59 8.92 4.30
N ASP A 377 23.62 7.87 5.06
CA ASP A 377 24.35 6.61 4.87
C ASP A 377 25.74 6.78 4.26
N ILE A 378 26.62 7.33 5.08
CA ILE A 378 28.06 7.42 4.79
C ILE A 378 28.81 6.38 5.65
N SER A 379 29.72 5.64 5.06
CA SER A 379 30.62 4.81 5.86
C SER A 379 31.63 5.64 6.63
N ALA A 380 31.94 5.23 7.87
CA ALA A 380 32.95 5.88 8.70
C ALA A 380 34.30 5.95 7.98
N PHE A 381 35.06 7.03 8.16
CA PHE A 381 36.33 7.23 7.45
C PHE A 381 37.35 6.12 7.74
N GLU A 382 37.32 5.53 8.92
CA GLU A 382 38.10 4.35 9.25
C GLU A 382 37.74 3.14 8.36
N VAL A 383 36.46 2.92 8.08
CA VAL A 383 35.98 1.86 7.19
C VAL A 383 36.42 2.14 5.76
N LEU A 384 36.21 3.36 5.27
CA LEU A 384 36.64 3.77 3.94
C LEU A 384 38.15 3.64 3.76
N ASN A 385 38.96 3.98 4.80
CA ASN A 385 40.40 3.83 4.75
C ASN A 385 40.84 2.35 4.65
N ARG A 386 40.08 1.42 5.26
CA ARG A 386 40.32 -0.04 5.09
C ARG A 386 40.00 -0.53 3.67
N MET A 387 39.10 0.16 2.96
CA MET A 387 38.77 -0.15 1.57
C MET A 387 39.80 0.34 0.56
N VAL A 388 40.74 1.22 0.98
CA VAL A 388 41.70 1.81 0.07
C VAL A 388 42.67 0.78 -0.49
N THR A 389 42.73 0.71 -1.82
CA THR A 389 43.67 -0.13 -2.57
C THR A 389 44.02 0.50 -3.91
N GLU A 390 45.29 0.46 -4.29
CA GLU A 390 45.79 0.86 -5.63
C GLU A 390 45.79 -0.30 -6.63
N ASP A 391 45.43 -1.52 -6.19
CA ASP A 391 45.33 -2.67 -7.04
C ASP A 391 43.93 -2.70 -7.68
N SER A 392 43.88 -2.54 -8.99
CA SER A 392 42.66 -2.48 -9.78
C SER A 392 41.85 -3.82 -9.78
N GLU A 393 42.53 -4.92 -9.47
CA GLU A 393 41.91 -6.24 -9.40
C GLU A 393 41.28 -6.53 -8.04
N LYS A 394 41.58 -5.74 -7.01
CA LYS A 394 40.97 -5.86 -5.67
C LYS A 394 39.73 -5.01 -5.52
N ASN A 395 38.78 -5.50 -4.73
CA ASN A 395 37.59 -4.76 -4.37
C ASN A 395 37.91 -3.65 -3.38
N GLY A 396 37.33 -2.46 -3.55
CA GLY A 396 37.60 -1.28 -2.72
C GLY A 396 37.60 0.03 -3.52
N ILE A 397 38.27 1.04 -2.96
CA ILE A 397 38.35 2.40 -3.52
C ILE A 397 39.83 2.84 -3.67
N SER A 398 40.13 3.74 -4.60
CA SER A 398 41.44 4.36 -4.69
C SER A 398 41.69 5.38 -3.57
N ARG A 399 42.95 5.68 -3.27
CA ARG A 399 43.30 6.78 -2.35
C ARG A 399 42.74 8.11 -2.83
N ALA A 400 42.83 8.37 -4.14
CA ALA A 400 42.32 9.61 -4.73
C ALA A 400 40.81 9.76 -4.52
N PHE A 401 40.03 8.65 -4.63
CA PHE A 401 38.59 8.66 -4.33
C PHE A 401 38.33 8.96 -2.85
N TYR A 402 39.04 8.28 -1.93
CA TYR A 402 38.92 8.50 -0.50
C TYR A 402 39.16 9.98 -0.13
N ASP A 403 40.28 10.55 -0.61
CA ASP A 403 40.62 11.92 -0.29
C ASP A 403 39.61 12.93 -0.87
N ALA A 404 39.17 12.73 -2.12
CA ALA A 404 38.15 13.58 -2.74
C ALA A 404 36.78 13.49 -2.01
N PHE A 405 36.32 12.29 -1.62
CA PHE A 405 35.08 12.10 -0.92
C PHE A 405 35.11 12.74 0.48
N THR A 406 36.15 12.44 1.27
CA THR A 406 36.28 12.97 2.63
C THR A 406 36.39 14.49 2.64
N GLN A 407 37.17 15.09 1.69
CA GLN A 407 37.23 16.52 1.52
C GLN A 407 35.86 17.15 1.22
N LYS A 408 35.04 16.49 0.38
CA LYS A 408 33.72 16.99 0.01
C LYS A 408 32.74 16.95 1.19
N VAL A 409 32.65 15.84 1.91
CA VAL A 409 31.68 15.70 3.02
C VAL A 409 32.08 16.58 4.22
N LEU A 410 33.35 16.90 4.38
CA LEU A 410 33.84 17.84 5.39
C LEU A 410 33.74 19.32 4.96
N GLN A 411 33.26 19.61 3.73
CA GLN A 411 33.10 21.00 3.29
C GLN A 411 32.14 21.74 4.23
N PRO A 412 32.51 22.90 4.78
CA PRO A 412 31.67 23.67 5.67
C PRO A 412 30.39 24.17 5.00
N VAL A 413 29.25 24.08 5.73
CA VAL A 413 27.92 24.57 5.32
C VAL A 413 27.23 25.26 6.49
N ASN A 414 26.09 25.93 6.24
CA ASN A 414 25.35 26.54 7.35
C ASN A 414 24.71 25.47 8.24
N VAL A 415 24.09 24.44 7.68
CA VAL A 415 23.52 23.32 8.44
C VAL A 415 23.95 22.01 7.79
N LYS A 416 24.40 21.07 8.59
CA LYS A 416 24.81 19.72 8.17
C LYS A 416 24.08 18.68 9.01
N LYS A 417 23.43 17.71 8.38
CA LYS A 417 22.85 16.51 9.01
C LYS A 417 23.69 15.30 8.64
N ILE A 418 24.09 14.50 9.63
CA ILE A 418 25.10 13.44 9.48
C ILE A 418 24.54 12.12 10.00
N ASP A 419 24.75 11.05 9.25
CA ASP A 419 24.60 9.66 9.70
C ASP A 419 25.71 9.29 10.70
N ILE A 420 25.31 8.74 11.86
CA ILE A 420 26.22 8.26 12.91
C ILE A 420 25.89 6.83 13.37
N GLY A 421 25.22 6.04 12.53
CA GLY A 421 24.78 4.67 12.85
C GLY A 421 25.90 3.70 13.15
N GLY A 422 27.09 3.98 12.69
CA GLY A 422 28.30 3.18 12.95
C GLY A 422 28.35 1.85 12.19
N GLY A 423 29.06 0.89 12.72
CA GLY A 423 29.21 -0.41 12.06
C GLY A 423 30.03 -0.37 10.79
N LEU A 424 29.65 -1.16 9.80
CA LEU A 424 30.39 -1.31 8.53
C LEU A 424 29.93 -0.31 7.45
N ILE A 425 28.65 0.10 7.50
CA ILE A 425 28.00 0.84 6.42
C ILE A 425 27.56 2.26 6.82
N HIS A 426 27.70 2.63 8.10
CA HIS A 426 27.31 3.93 8.62
C HIS A 426 28.46 4.73 9.18
N GLY A 427 28.25 6.04 9.33
CA GLY A 427 29.22 7.02 9.76
C GLY A 427 29.48 7.03 11.26
N LYS A 428 30.39 7.89 11.67
CA LYS A 428 30.72 8.18 13.07
C LYS A 428 30.77 9.68 13.30
N ALA A 429 30.23 10.15 14.40
CA ALA A 429 30.26 11.55 14.77
C ALA A 429 31.72 12.07 14.88
N GLU A 430 32.63 11.23 15.34
CA GLU A 430 34.04 11.55 15.54
C GLU A 430 34.78 11.93 14.26
N ASP A 431 34.32 11.46 13.10
CA ASP A 431 34.88 11.83 11.77
C ASP A 431 34.69 13.33 11.45
N PHE A 432 33.78 14.00 12.18
CA PHE A 432 33.44 15.42 12.01
C PHE A 432 33.95 16.32 13.14
N ILE A 433 34.86 15.82 13.98
CA ILE A 433 35.57 16.66 14.95
C ILE A 433 36.36 17.74 14.20
N GLY A 434 36.02 19.00 14.48
CA GLY A 434 36.66 20.13 13.81
C GLY A 434 36.00 20.55 12.47
N ASP A 435 34.89 19.95 12.09
CA ASP A 435 34.09 20.47 10.97
C ASP A 435 33.61 21.88 11.29
N ALA A 436 33.89 22.82 10.35
CA ALA A 436 33.61 24.25 10.53
C ALA A 436 32.19 24.67 10.10
N SER A 437 31.26 23.73 9.92
CA SER A 437 29.83 24.02 9.65
C SER A 437 29.22 24.76 10.84
N GLN A 438 28.29 25.69 10.58
CA GLN A 438 27.72 26.54 11.65
C GLN A 438 26.85 25.70 12.63
N LYS A 439 26.15 24.68 12.11
CA LYS A 439 25.33 23.77 12.92
C LYS A 439 25.39 22.36 12.36
N ILE A 440 25.61 21.40 13.25
CA ILE A 440 25.66 19.97 12.91
C ILE A 440 24.55 19.25 13.65
N PHE A 441 23.81 18.41 12.92
CA PHE A 441 22.82 17.47 13.45
C PHE A 441 23.30 16.05 13.26
N LEU A 442 23.26 15.26 14.33
CA LEU A 442 23.61 13.86 14.36
C LEU A 442 22.31 13.03 14.28
N SER A 443 22.29 12.06 13.39
CA SER A 443 21.08 11.29 13.06
C SER A 443 21.44 9.84 12.72
N HIS A 444 20.45 9.05 12.35
CA HIS A 444 20.59 7.65 11.94
C HIS A 444 21.15 6.76 13.06
N THR A 445 20.57 6.82 14.25
CA THR A 445 21.02 6.05 15.41
C THR A 445 19.84 5.60 16.27
N SER A 446 19.91 4.37 16.79
CA SER A 446 18.96 3.84 17.79
C SER A 446 19.34 4.19 19.23
N ALA A 447 20.53 4.72 19.46
CA ALA A 447 21.03 5.07 20.78
C ALA A 447 20.92 6.58 21.06
N PRO A 448 20.71 6.99 22.32
CA PRO A 448 20.88 8.37 22.73
C PRO A 448 22.31 8.87 22.49
N LEU A 449 22.46 10.15 22.09
CA LEU A 449 23.77 10.75 21.90
C LEU A 449 24.59 10.75 23.21
N THR A 450 25.84 10.32 23.11
CA THR A 450 26.81 10.41 24.21
C THR A 450 27.22 11.87 24.44
N GLU A 451 27.78 12.16 25.63
CA GLU A 451 28.31 13.49 25.95
C GLU A 451 29.47 13.93 25.02
N ALA A 452 30.22 12.98 24.47
CA ALA A 452 31.23 13.26 23.46
C ALA A 452 30.59 13.67 22.12
N GLN A 453 29.56 12.96 21.66
CA GLN A 453 28.84 13.28 20.44
C GLN A 453 28.09 14.61 20.53
N LYS A 454 27.49 14.93 21.67
CA LYS A 454 26.82 16.23 21.92
C LYS A 454 27.75 17.45 21.79
N LYS A 455 29.07 17.26 21.93
CA LYS A 455 30.08 18.32 21.69
C LYS A 455 30.34 18.55 20.20
N ILE A 456 29.99 17.58 19.35
CA ILE A 456 30.17 17.65 17.89
C ILE A 456 28.90 18.18 17.24
N GLY A 457 27.72 17.69 17.67
CA GLY A 457 26.46 18.09 17.07
C GLY A 457 25.25 17.84 17.99
N ALA A 458 24.11 18.40 17.63
CA ALA A 458 22.83 18.19 18.31
C ALA A 458 22.05 17.01 17.70
N CYS A 459 21.07 16.47 18.43
CA CYS A 459 20.12 15.54 17.84
C CYS A 459 19.21 16.26 16.82
N ALA A 460 18.78 15.53 15.80
CA ALA A 460 17.84 16.01 14.77
C ALA A 460 16.39 15.69 15.18
N ALA A 461 15.93 16.30 16.29
CA ALA A 461 14.65 15.96 16.89
C ALA A 461 13.48 16.12 15.90
N PHE A 462 12.51 15.19 15.97
CA PHE A 462 11.31 15.22 15.16
C PHE A 462 10.59 16.58 15.23
N GLY A 463 10.24 17.15 14.08
CA GLY A 463 9.52 18.42 13.96
C GLY A 463 10.37 19.67 14.18
N GLN A 464 11.63 19.54 14.58
CA GLN A 464 12.52 20.69 14.71
C GLN A 464 12.75 21.30 13.32
N GLN A 465 12.46 22.59 13.19
CA GLN A 465 12.63 23.36 11.96
C GLN A 465 13.82 24.32 12.07
N GLU A 466 14.78 24.17 11.18
CA GLU A 466 15.93 25.06 11.04
C GLU A 466 15.66 26.05 9.91
N VAL A 467 15.41 27.31 10.26
CA VAL A 467 15.16 28.39 9.30
C VAL A 467 16.50 28.97 8.83
N LEU A 468 16.87 28.69 7.59
CA LEU A 468 18.09 29.17 6.94
C LEU A 468 17.88 30.54 6.30
N ALA A 469 16.72 30.79 5.71
CA ALA A 469 16.31 32.08 5.18
C ALA A 469 14.81 32.28 5.41
N GLN A 470 14.46 33.35 6.12
CA GLN A 470 13.08 33.77 6.36
C GLN A 470 12.45 34.31 5.08
N SER A 471 11.14 34.15 4.98
CA SER A 471 10.36 34.77 3.92
C SER A 471 9.74 36.08 4.35
N GLY A 472 9.67 37.02 3.41
CA GLY A 472 8.78 38.16 3.50
C GLY A 472 7.41 37.89 2.86
N ASP A 473 7.24 36.76 2.15
CA ASP A 473 6.04 36.39 1.45
C ASP A 473 5.13 35.54 2.33
N ASP A 474 3.83 35.71 2.17
CA ASP A 474 2.81 34.90 2.82
C ASP A 474 2.42 33.73 1.91
N TYR A 475 3.16 32.62 2.01
CA TYR A 475 2.94 31.44 1.17
C TYR A 475 1.56 30.78 1.40
N LEU A 476 0.99 30.87 2.60
CA LEU A 476 -0.36 30.34 2.83
C LEU A 476 -1.42 31.17 2.08
N GLN A 477 -1.20 32.50 1.96
CA GLN A 477 -2.05 33.36 1.14
C GLN A 477 -1.95 32.99 -0.34
N MET A 478 -0.74 32.77 -0.83
CA MET A 478 -0.50 32.37 -2.23
C MET A 478 -1.12 30.99 -2.53
N ASP A 479 -0.95 30.02 -1.66
CA ASP A 479 -1.55 28.69 -1.79
C ASP A 479 -3.08 28.76 -1.77
N GLY A 480 -3.67 29.53 -0.86
CA GLY A 480 -5.12 29.75 -0.81
C GLY A 480 -5.67 30.36 -2.10
N GLN A 481 -4.96 31.35 -2.69
CA GLN A 481 -5.33 31.91 -3.99
C GLN A 481 -5.27 30.86 -5.10
N ARG A 482 -4.24 30.02 -5.11
CA ARG A 482 -4.08 28.94 -6.07
C ARG A 482 -5.20 27.90 -5.93
N TYR A 483 -5.56 27.51 -4.71
CA TYR A 483 -6.64 26.57 -4.45
C TYR A 483 -7.99 27.11 -4.94
N LEU A 484 -8.34 28.34 -4.57
CA LEU A 484 -9.58 28.97 -5.02
C LEU A 484 -9.60 29.18 -6.54
N GLY A 485 -8.45 29.55 -7.14
CA GLY A 485 -8.33 29.64 -8.61
C GLY A 485 -8.56 28.34 -9.34
N SER A 486 -8.06 27.23 -8.79
CA SER A 486 -8.31 25.89 -9.31
C SER A 486 -9.78 25.45 -9.13
N TYR A 487 -10.39 25.83 -8.00
CA TYR A 487 -11.81 25.59 -7.73
C TYR A 487 -12.75 26.34 -8.67
N PHE A 488 -12.42 27.61 -8.92
CA PHE A 488 -13.27 28.55 -9.65
C PHE A 488 -12.52 29.14 -10.83
N PRO A 489 -12.23 28.33 -11.87
CA PRO A 489 -11.44 28.80 -13.01
C PRO A 489 -12.10 29.93 -13.81
N GLY A 490 -13.42 30.17 -13.59
CA GLY A 490 -14.15 31.31 -14.17
C GLY A 490 -14.13 32.59 -13.35
N ALA A 491 -13.60 32.55 -12.11
CA ALA A 491 -13.53 33.72 -11.25
C ALA A 491 -12.29 34.58 -11.57
N SER A 492 -12.45 35.91 -11.49
CA SER A 492 -11.32 36.80 -11.65
C SER A 492 -10.38 36.78 -10.43
N ALA A 493 -9.09 37.07 -10.65
CA ALA A 493 -8.11 37.19 -9.54
C ALA A 493 -8.54 38.21 -8.48
N ARG A 494 -9.29 39.25 -8.87
CA ARG A 494 -9.84 40.24 -7.93
C ARG A 494 -10.90 39.63 -7.00
N GLU A 495 -11.82 38.83 -7.56
CA GLU A 495 -12.88 38.19 -6.76
C GLU A 495 -12.31 37.14 -5.81
N ILE A 496 -11.32 36.34 -6.27
CA ILE A 496 -10.58 35.44 -5.40
C ILE A 496 -9.85 36.21 -4.31
N GLY A 497 -9.18 37.34 -4.65
CA GLY A 497 -8.51 38.18 -3.69
C GLY A 497 -9.44 38.75 -2.59
N LEU A 498 -10.71 39.05 -2.93
CA LEU A 498 -11.71 39.47 -1.96
C LEU A 498 -12.08 38.37 -0.97
N LEU A 499 -12.19 37.10 -1.44
CA LEU A 499 -12.39 35.97 -0.54
C LEU A 499 -11.17 35.76 0.38
N MET A 500 -9.96 35.91 -0.16
CA MET A 500 -8.73 35.74 0.63
C MET A 500 -8.48 36.79 1.70
N ASN A 501 -9.21 37.93 1.69
CA ASN A 501 -9.12 38.97 2.70
C ASN A 501 -9.91 38.66 4.00
N HIS A 502 -10.47 37.48 4.12
CA HIS A 502 -11.13 37.04 5.35
C HIS A 502 -10.12 36.56 6.40
N PRO A 503 -10.51 36.54 7.70
CA PRO A 503 -9.60 36.19 8.79
C PRO A 503 -9.21 34.71 8.74
N ARG A 504 -7.98 34.43 9.17
CA ARG A 504 -7.51 33.08 9.44
C ARG A 504 -7.82 32.71 10.88
N VAL A 505 -8.14 31.42 11.07
CA VAL A 505 -8.37 30.81 12.39
C VAL A 505 -7.56 29.50 12.44
N SER A 506 -7.07 29.17 13.63
CA SER A 506 -6.30 27.96 13.85
C SER A 506 -7.02 27.02 14.82
N PHE A 507 -6.89 25.73 14.60
CA PHE A 507 -7.42 24.67 15.45
C PHE A 507 -6.30 23.69 15.80
N SER A 508 -6.32 23.22 17.04
CA SER A 508 -5.41 22.18 17.52
C SER A 508 -5.96 20.80 17.20
N PRO A 509 -5.12 19.73 17.19
CA PRO A 509 -5.59 18.38 17.00
C PRO A 509 -6.72 18.01 17.94
N ASN A 510 -7.75 17.36 17.40
CA ASN A 510 -9.02 16.99 18.05
C ASN A 510 -10.00 18.15 18.31
N ASP A 511 -9.68 19.41 18.00
CA ASP A 511 -10.65 20.49 18.07
C ASP A 511 -11.81 20.27 17.08
N LEU A 512 -13.03 20.59 17.52
CA LEU A 512 -14.21 20.53 16.69
C LEU A 512 -14.32 21.81 15.85
N ILE A 513 -14.13 21.69 14.53
CA ILE A 513 -14.23 22.81 13.58
C ILE A 513 -15.70 23.11 13.25
N MET A 514 -16.48 22.06 13.00
CA MET A 514 -17.91 22.17 12.65
C MET A 514 -18.69 21.02 13.29
N PRO A 515 -19.67 21.30 14.14
CA PRO A 515 -20.53 20.28 14.73
C PRO A 515 -21.58 19.78 13.73
N ALA A 516 -21.99 18.52 13.86
CA ALA A 516 -23.16 18.00 13.18
C ALA A 516 -24.44 18.69 13.67
N ASP A 517 -25.47 18.71 12.85
CA ASP A 517 -26.80 19.30 13.11
C ASP A 517 -26.81 20.80 13.44
N ALA A 518 -25.69 21.50 13.23
CA ALA A 518 -25.60 22.95 13.41
C ALA A 518 -25.86 23.70 12.09
N PRO A 519 -26.42 24.93 12.18
CA PRO A 519 -26.49 25.82 11.02
C PRO A 519 -25.07 26.25 10.63
N VAL A 520 -24.76 26.17 9.33
CA VAL A 520 -23.46 26.59 8.79
C VAL A 520 -23.45 28.09 8.54
N GLY A 521 -22.74 28.84 9.39
CA GLY A 521 -22.57 30.30 9.27
C GLY A 521 -21.33 30.71 8.49
N ASP A 522 -20.32 29.88 8.51
CA ASP A 522 -19.02 30.13 7.86
C ASP A 522 -18.59 28.90 7.00
N ILE A 523 -17.89 29.18 5.92
CA ILE A 523 -17.21 28.17 5.09
C ILE A 523 -15.72 28.32 5.34
N TYR A 524 -15.02 27.21 5.48
CA TYR A 524 -13.60 27.23 5.82
C TYR A 524 -12.78 26.62 4.68
N LEU A 525 -11.82 27.36 4.14
CA LEU A 525 -10.79 26.82 3.25
C LEU A 525 -9.60 26.39 4.11
N ILE A 526 -9.20 25.13 3.98
CA ILE A 526 -8.00 24.63 4.64
C ILE A 526 -6.77 25.19 3.91
N LEU A 527 -5.96 25.98 4.61
CA LEU A 527 -4.70 26.53 4.09
C LEU A 527 -3.51 25.63 4.44
N SER A 528 -3.55 24.97 5.60
CA SER A 528 -2.54 24.04 6.08
C SER A 528 -3.15 23.07 7.08
N GLY A 529 -2.65 21.86 7.15
CA GLY A 529 -3.13 20.84 8.07
C GLY A 529 -4.18 19.91 7.47
N MET A 530 -4.71 19.04 8.32
CA MET A 530 -5.67 18.00 7.96
C MET A 530 -6.85 17.98 8.93
N ALA A 531 -8.05 17.73 8.39
CA ALA A 531 -9.29 17.59 9.12
C ALA A 531 -10.04 16.34 8.69
N GLU A 532 -10.86 15.79 9.56
CA GLU A 532 -11.73 14.64 9.33
C GLU A 532 -13.18 15.06 9.35
N LEU A 533 -13.92 14.67 8.31
CA LEU A 533 -15.36 14.73 8.26
C LEU A 533 -15.94 13.39 8.70
N HIS A 534 -16.79 13.39 9.71
CA HIS A 534 -17.49 12.19 10.18
C HIS A 534 -19.00 12.33 9.94
N ASP A 535 -19.58 11.40 9.18
CA ASP A 535 -21.03 11.26 9.00
C ASP A 535 -21.56 10.12 9.89
N SER A 536 -22.18 10.50 11.01
CA SER A 536 -22.70 9.55 11.99
C SER A 536 -23.83 8.64 11.50
N ARG A 537 -24.44 8.94 10.33
CA ARG A 537 -25.53 8.14 9.77
C ARG A 537 -25.02 6.96 8.94
N THR A 538 -23.87 7.16 8.32
CA THR A 538 -23.24 6.17 7.42
C THR A 538 -21.97 5.57 8.00
N ASP A 539 -21.52 6.10 9.16
CA ASP A 539 -20.22 5.78 9.80
C ASP A 539 -19.01 5.93 8.84
N VAL A 540 -19.14 6.87 7.90
CA VAL A 540 -18.10 7.17 6.92
C VAL A 540 -17.26 8.33 7.41
N ASN A 541 -15.96 8.13 7.46
CA ASN A 541 -14.95 9.15 7.70
C ASN A 541 -14.31 9.55 6.37
N ALA A 542 -14.17 10.86 6.13
CA ALA A 542 -13.46 11.39 4.97
C ALA A 542 -12.40 12.39 5.42
N MET A 543 -11.16 12.18 5.00
CA MET A 543 -10.07 13.11 5.28
C MET A 543 -10.07 14.29 4.31
N MET A 544 -9.86 15.50 4.85
CA MET A 544 -9.69 16.73 4.09
C MET A 544 -8.34 17.34 4.42
N SER A 545 -7.68 17.89 3.42
CA SER A 545 -6.37 18.54 3.54
C SER A 545 -6.38 19.94 2.93
N ALA A 546 -5.21 20.57 2.88
CA ALA A 546 -5.03 21.88 2.25
C ALA A 546 -5.71 21.96 0.87
N GLY A 547 -6.42 23.03 0.62
CA GLY A 547 -7.32 23.21 -0.52
C GLY A 547 -8.75 22.69 -0.31
N GLY A 548 -9.05 21.99 0.79
CA GLY A 548 -10.41 21.53 1.12
C GLY A 548 -11.33 22.66 1.61
N LEU A 549 -12.62 22.60 1.22
CA LEU A 549 -13.66 23.53 1.69
C LEU A 549 -14.61 22.82 2.65
N ILE A 550 -14.58 23.19 3.93
CA ILE A 550 -15.46 22.66 4.97
C ILE A 550 -16.74 23.48 5.01
N GLY A 551 -17.90 22.81 5.04
CA GLY A 551 -19.19 23.45 5.16
C GLY A 551 -19.70 24.12 3.86
N GLU A 552 -19.08 23.86 2.72
CA GLU A 552 -19.46 24.46 1.43
C GLU A 552 -20.84 24.06 0.98
N LEU A 553 -21.15 22.76 0.99
CA LEU A 553 -22.44 22.25 0.54
C LEU A 553 -23.60 22.79 1.38
N GLU A 554 -23.47 22.69 2.67
CA GLU A 554 -24.48 23.12 3.64
C GLU A 554 -24.60 24.65 3.65
N GLY A 555 -23.47 25.34 3.56
CA GLY A 555 -23.43 26.82 3.45
C GLY A 555 -24.12 27.31 2.17
N PHE A 556 -23.90 26.64 1.05
CA PHE A 556 -24.52 26.96 -0.22
C PHE A 556 -26.04 26.67 -0.22
N SER A 557 -26.44 25.48 0.23
CA SER A 557 -27.87 25.08 0.26
C SER A 557 -28.66 25.72 1.39
N GLY A 558 -28.00 26.27 2.41
CA GLY A 558 -28.65 26.77 3.61
C GLY A 558 -29.16 25.70 4.57
N SER A 559 -28.69 24.47 4.39
CA SER A 559 -29.04 23.34 5.23
C SER A 559 -28.21 23.31 6.53
N ARG A 560 -28.61 22.46 7.47
CA ARG A 560 -27.77 22.11 8.62
C ARG A 560 -26.69 21.11 8.19
N SER A 561 -25.55 21.14 8.87
CA SER A 561 -24.50 20.14 8.62
C SER A 561 -24.96 18.75 9.05
N LEU A 562 -24.87 17.80 8.15
CA LEU A 562 -25.14 16.40 8.44
C LEU A 562 -23.89 15.68 8.99
N ARG A 563 -22.74 16.34 8.95
CA ARG A 563 -21.43 15.81 9.33
C ARG A 563 -20.76 16.70 10.35
N SER A 564 -20.01 16.11 11.27
CA SER A 564 -19.07 16.88 12.08
C SER A 564 -17.70 16.95 11.39
N CYS A 565 -16.95 18.03 11.63
CA CYS A 565 -15.59 18.18 11.16
C CYS A 565 -14.66 18.44 12.34
N ARG A 566 -13.58 17.68 12.45
CA ARG A 566 -12.60 17.75 13.52
C ARG A 566 -11.18 17.87 12.96
N ALA A 567 -10.33 18.66 13.59
CA ALA A 567 -8.91 18.76 13.24
C ALA A 567 -8.16 17.46 13.57
N LEU A 568 -7.41 16.91 12.61
CA LEU A 568 -6.51 15.76 12.82
C LEU A 568 -5.10 16.21 13.21
N SER A 569 -4.68 17.37 12.73
CA SER A 569 -3.39 18.00 13.02
C SER A 569 -3.62 19.45 13.47
N ASN A 570 -2.55 20.21 13.66
CA ASN A 570 -2.67 21.66 13.67
C ASN A 570 -3.19 22.11 12.30
N VAL A 571 -4.27 22.90 12.28
CA VAL A 571 -4.97 23.33 11.05
C VAL A 571 -5.08 24.85 11.02
N VAL A 572 -4.73 25.43 9.89
CA VAL A 572 -4.95 26.85 9.61
C VAL A 572 -6.02 26.97 8.53
N LEU A 573 -7.11 27.67 8.85
CA LEU A 573 -8.27 27.83 7.99
C LEU A 573 -8.49 29.30 7.63
N LEU A 574 -8.88 29.59 6.40
CA LEU A 574 -9.48 30.84 6.01
C LEU A 574 -10.99 30.76 6.33
N ARG A 575 -11.48 31.63 7.21
CA ARG A 575 -12.89 31.68 7.64
C ARG A 575 -13.68 32.61 6.75
N ILE A 576 -14.51 32.07 5.85
CA ILE A 576 -15.30 32.85 4.90
C ILE A 576 -16.76 32.86 5.36
N PRO A 577 -17.34 34.01 5.71
CA PRO A 577 -18.77 34.11 6.04
C PRO A 577 -19.62 33.59 4.86
N ARG A 578 -20.67 32.80 5.16
CA ARG A 578 -21.59 32.27 4.18
C ARG A 578 -22.12 33.32 3.20
N GLY A 579 -22.47 34.52 3.73
CA GLY A 579 -22.99 35.61 2.90
C GLY A 579 -21.94 36.11 1.89
N ALA A 580 -20.67 36.22 2.30
CA ALA A 580 -19.59 36.63 1.40
C ALA A 580 -19.33 35.59 0.32
N TYR A 581 -19.40 34.30 0.68
CA TYR A 581 -19.26 33.21 -0.28
C TYR A 581 -20.41 33.16 -1.31
N ALA A 582 -21.66 33.34 -0.85
CA ALA A 582 -22.83 33.40 -1.73
C ALA A 582 -22.76 34.62 -2.68
N GLU A 583 -22.31 35.76 -2.20
CA GLU A 583 -22.12 36.96 -3.03
C GLU A 583 -21.01 36.74 -4.08
N PHE A 584 -19.90 36.13 -3.69
CA PHE A 584 -18.84 35.76 -4.62
C PHE A 584 -19.37 34.86 -5.77
N LEU A 585 -20.10 33.79 -5.44
CA LEU A 585 -20.67 32.88 -6.45
C LEU A 585 -21.65 33.59 -7.38
N SER A 586 -22.49 34.50 -6.84
CA SER A 586 -23.45 35.27 -7.63
C SER A 586 -22.75 36.24 -8.59
N ARG A 587 -21.74 36.97 -8.10
CA ARG A 587 -20.96 37.92 -8.94
C ARG A 587 -20.16 37.23 -10.04
N SER A 588 -19.59 36.06 -9.72
CA SER A 588 -18.81 35.29 -10.69
C SER A 588 -19.65 34.44 -11.63
N GLY A 589 -20.97 34.39 -11.45
CA GLY A 589 -21.89 33.58 -12.27
C GLY A 589 -21.67 32.06 -12.11
N LEU A 590 -21.10 31.62 -10.97
CA LEU A 590 -20.69 30.24 -10.76
C LEU A 590 -21.71 29.41 -9.95
N ALA A 591 -22.80 30.01 -9.48
CA ALA A 591 -23.75 29.36 -8.57
C ALA A 591 -24.41 28.13 -9.17
N ASP A 592 -24.84 28.17 -10.46
CA ASP A 592 -25.52 27.06 -11.11
C ASP A 592 -24.55 25.92 -11.44
N SER A 593 -23.38 26.23 -11.98
CA SER A 593 -22.37 25.19 -12.26
C SER A 593 -21.86 24.52 -10.99
N LEU A 594 -21.78 25.24 -9.88
CA LEU A 594 -21.41 24.67 -8.59
C LEU A 594 -22.50 23.72 -8.08
N ARG A 595 -23.79 24.09 -8.24
CA ARG A 595 -24.92 23.25 -7.79
C ARG A 595 -24.95 21.90 -8.49
N GLU A 596 -24.63 21.85 -9.79
CA GLU A 596 -24.55 20.63 -10.57
C GLU A 596 -23.44 19.68 -10.08
N VAL A 597 -22.32 20.24 -9.68
CA VAL A 597 -21.12 19.47 -9.26
C VAL A 597 -21.18 19.02 -7.81
N LEU A 598 -21.84 19.79 -6.90
CA LEU A 598 -21.83 19.51 -5.47
C LEU A 598 -22.36 18.13 -5.10
N ALA A 599 -23.49 17.71 -5.70
CA ALA A 599 -24.09 16.40 -5.42
C ALA A 599 -23.17 15.25 -5.87
N SER A 600 -22.60 15.34 -7.08
CA SER A 600 -21.65 14.35 -7.60
C SER A 600 -20.38 14.27 -6.76
N ARG A 601 -19.84 15.42 -6.34
CA ARG A 601 -18.65 15.48 -5.49
C ARG A 601 -18.92 14.91 -4.09
N GLN A 602 -20.10 15.17 -3.50
CA GLN A 602 -20.49 14.58 -2.23
C GLN A 602 -20.56 13.06 -2.31
N PHE A 603 -21.09 12.52 -3.42
CA PHE A 603 -21.10 11.10 -3.65
C PHE A 603 -19.67 10.54 -3.75
N LEU A 604 -18.77 11.19 -4.52
CA LEU A 604 -17.36 10.77 -4.63
C LEU A 604 -16.67 10.74 -3.26
N GLN A 605 -16.90 11.73 -2.39
CA GLN A 605 -16.34 11.78 -1.03
C GLN A 605 -16.75 10.58 -0.16
N GLY A 606 -17.93 10.00 -0.41
CA GLY A 606 -18.42 8.81 0.30
C GLY A 606 -17.90 7.50 -0.27
N THR A 607 -17.08 7.51 -1.32
CA THR A 607 -16.56 6.28 -1.93
C THR A 607 -15.14 5.97 -1.45
N TRP A 608 -14.82 4.69 -1.31
CA TRP A 608 -13.44 4.28 -1.02
C TRP A 608 -12.44 4.74 -2.07
N LEU A 609 -12.85 4.75 -3.35
CA LEU A 609 -11.96 5.07 -4.46
C LEU A 609 -11.51 6.54 -4.43
N PHE A 610 -12.42 7.48 -4.12
CA PHE A 610 -12.21 8.92 -4.24
C PHE A 610 -12.29 9.70 -2.92
N GLY A 611 -12.79 9.09 -1.84
CA GLY A 611 -12.99 9.79 -0.56
C GLY A 611 -11.72 10.06 0.20
N GLU A 612 -10.74 9.17 0.08
CA GLU A 612 -9.45 9.29 0.75
C GLU A 612 -8.35 9.70 -0.22
N MET A 613 -7.47 10.59 0.22
CA MET A 613 -6.26 11.05 -0.50
C MET A 613 -6.48 11.74 -1.85
N VAL A 614 -7.72 11.86 -2.32
CA VAL A 614 -8.04 12.67 -3.50
C VAL A 614 -8.49 14.05 -3.04
N SER A 615 -7.73 15.07 -3.37
CA SER A 615 -8.04 16.43 -2.98
C SER A 615 -9.35 16.94 -3.57
N LEU A 616 -9.97 17.90 -2.91
CA LEU A 616 -11.25 18.42 -3.31
C LEU A 616 -11.24 19.07 -4.72
N PRO A 617 -10.17 19.78 -5.14
CA PRO A 617 -10.05 20.25 -6.53
C PRO A 617 -10.07 19.12 -7.55
N VAL A 618 -9.38 18.01 -7.26
CA VAL A 618 -9.34 16.84 -8.14
C VAL A 618 -10.71 16.15 -8.17
N GLN A 619 -11.37 15.96 -7.02
CA GLN A 619 -12.75 15.45 -6.97
C GLN A 619 -13.71 16.32 -7.76
N THR A 620 -13.55 17.64 -7.74
CA THR A 620 -14.36 18.57 -8.53
C THR A 620 -14.15 18.38 -10.03
N ARG A 621 -12.89 18.15 -10.48
CA ARG A 621 -12.57 17.82 -11.86
C ARG A 621 -13.23 16.53 -12.30
N ILE A 622 -13.17 15.47 -11.47
CA ILE A 622 -13.83 14.18 -11.73
C ILE A 622 -15.34 14.36 -11.80
N ALA A 623 -15.95 15.04 -10.82
CA ALA A 623 -17.39 15.25 -10.76
C ALA A 623 -17.97 15.97 -11.99
N ARG A 624 -17.20 16.89 -12.59
CA ARG A 624 -17.57 17.57 -13.85
C ARG A 624 -17.55 16.64 -15.06
N ALA A 625 -16.74 15.60 -15.04
CA ALA A 625 -16.60 14.65 -16.13
C ALA A 625 -17.55 13.45 -16.01
N MET A 626 -18.16 13.23 -14.85
CA MET A 626 -19.07 12.12 -14.59
C MET A 626 -20.33 12.17 -15.46
N GLN A 627 -20.68 11.04 -16.05
CA GLN A 627 -21.91 10.89 -16.85
C GLN A 627 -22.87 9.93 -16.15
N ARG A 628 -24.06 10.42 -15.81
CA ARG A 628 -25.11 9.63 -15.18
C ARG A 628 -25.72 8.64 -16.17
N ARG A 629 -25.86 7.37 -15.80
CA ARG A 629 -26.46 6.31 -16.61
C ARG A 629 -27.40 5.45 -15.79
N MET A 630 -28.57 5.12 -16.34
CA MET A 630 -29.47 4.10 -15.79
C MET A 630 -29.21 2.77 -16.51
N VAL A 631 -29.06 1.71 -15.73
CA VAL A 631 -28.83 0.34 -16.20
C VAL A 631 -29.99 -0.50 -15.70
N LYS A 632 -30.61 -1.29 -16.58
CA LYS A 632 -31.74 -2.16 -16.23
C LYS A 632 -31.27 -3.47 -15.63
N GLU A 633 -32.14 -4.07 -14.82
CA GLU A 633 -31.94 -5.44 -14.34
C GLU A 633 -31.63 -6.38 -15.52
N GLY A 634 -30.57 -7.20 -15.36
CA GLY A 634 -30.11 -8.14 -16.38
C GLY A 634 -29.14 -7.56 -17.43
N ASP A 635 -29.01 -6.23 -17.52
CA ASP A 635 -28.09 -5.62 -18.47
C ASP A 635 -26.63 -5.87 -18.06
N VAL A 636 -25.79 -6.09 -19.06
CA VAL A 636 -24.33 -6.14 -18.89
C VAL A 636 -23.77 -4.73 -18.93
N LEU A 637 -23.02 -4.35 -17.88
CA LEU A 637 -22.29 -3.11 -17.84
C LEU A 637 -21.04 -3.27 -18.71
N ALA A 638 -20.95 -2.49 -19.77
CA ALA A 638 -19.78 -2.46 -20.63
C ALA A 638 -19.37 -1.02 -20.91
N PRO A 639 -18.08 -0.72 -21.02
CA PRO A 639 -17.60 0.58 -21.48
C PRO A 639 -18.17 0.87 -22.88
N GLN A 640 -18.70 2.09 -23.08
CA GLN A 640 -19.30 2.50 -24.36
C GLN A 640 -18.24 3.15 -25.26
N GLY A 641 -17.46 2.33 -25.98
CA GLY A 641 -16.59 2.80 -27.09
C GLY A 641 -15.29 3.50 -26.66
N ARG A 642 -15.09 3.84 -25.38
CA ARG A 642 -13.84 4.38 -24.79
C ARG A 642 -13.57 3.69 -23.47
N ALA A 643 -12.31 3.71 -23.05
CA ALA A 643 -11.95 3.29 -21.69
C ALA A 643 -12.63 4.21 -20.67
N GLU A 644 -13.44 3.65 -19.81
CA GLU A 644 -14.17 4.38 -18.76
C GLU A 644 -14.32 3.51 -17.50
N LEU A 645 -14.34 4.15 -16.35
CA LEU A 645 -14.67 3.54 -15.07
C LEU A 645 -16.17 3.72 -14.80
N ILE A 646 -16.85 2.66 -14.41
CA ILE A 646 -18.27 2.68 -14.05
C ILE A 646 -18.36 2.59 -12.54
N LEU A 647 -18.94 3.60 -11.89
CA LEU A 647 -19.11 3.72 -10.45
C LEU A 647 -20.61 3.53 -10.11
N LEU A 648 -20.92 2.60 -9.23
CA LEU A 648 -22.30 2.32 -8.82
C LEU A 648 -22.76 3.35 -7.77
N ALA A 649 -23.86 4.05 -8.06
CA ALA A 649 -24.46 5.00 -7.12
C ALA A 649 -25.64 4.40 -6.35
N GLU A 650 -26.50 3.66 -7.04
CA GLU A 650 -27.69 2.99 -6.46
C GLU A 650 -27.92 1.66 -7.17
N GLY A 651 -28.45 0.67 -6.46
CA GLY A 651 -28.76 -0.64 -7.01
C GLY A 651 -27.76 -1.73 -6.57
N LEU A 652 -27.68 -2.79 -7.37
CA LEU A 652 -26.81 -3.95 -7.11
C LEU A 652 -26.26 -4.49 -8.43
N VAL A 653 -24.95 -4.66 -8.48
CA VAL A 653 -24.22 -5.16 -9.66
C VAL A 653 -23.30 -6.28 -9.22
N THR A 654 -23.28 -7.38 -9.94
CA THR A 654 -22.36 -8.50 -9.71
C THR A 654 -21.26 -8.51 -10.76
N VAL A 655 -20.02 -8.66 -10.31
CA VAL A 655 -18.83 -8.84 -11.14
C VAL A 655 -18.55 -10.32 -11.29
N PHE A 656 -18.33 -10.76 -12.54
CA PHE A 656 -18.06 -12.14 -12.91
C PHE A 656 -16.69 -12.29 -13.55
N LEU A 657 -16.04 -13.41 -13.35
CA LEU A 657 -14.92 -13.90 -14.15
C LEU A 657 -15.36 -15.18 -14.85
N GLY A 658 -15.67 -15.10 -16.14
CA GLY A 658 -16.31 -16.19 -16.85
C GLY A 658 -17.73 -16.46 -16.34
N ALA A 659 -17.96 -17.64 -15.76
CA ALA A 659 -19.24 -18.00 -15.11
C ALA A 659 -19.26 -17.73 -13.59
N HIS A 660 -18.10 -17.39 -12.99
CA HIS A 660 -17.97 -17.24 -11.54
C HIS A 660 -18.32 -15.84 -11.07
N SER A 661 -19.17 -15.74 -10.08
CA SER A 661 -19.40 -14.49 -9.32
C SER A 661 -18.21 -14.22 -8.41
N ILE A 662 -17.57 -13.06 -8.61
CA ILE A 662 -16.41 -12.63 -7.84
C ILE A 662 -16.79 -11.68 -6.70
N GLU A 663 -17.69 -10.73 -6.99
CA GLU A 663 -18.01 -9.66 -6.06
C GLU A 663 -19.38 -9.05 -6.36
N ASN A 664 -20.12 -8.75 -5.33
CA ASN A 664 -21.33 -7.92 -5.42
C ASN A 664 -21.01 -6.48 -5.08
N LEU A 665 -21.08 -5.61 -6.08
CA LEU A 665 -20.87 -4.19 -5.90
C LEU A 665 -22.05 -3.55 -5.18
N LYS A 666 -21.74 -2.81 -4.13
CA LYS A 666 -22.65 -1.92 -3.40
C LYS A 666 -22.44 -0.48 -3.87
N PRO A 667 -23.31 0.48 -3.53
CA PRO A 667 -23.07 1.91 -3.80
C PRO A 667 -21.66 2.34 -3.36
N GLY A 668 -20.94 3.00 -4.26
CA GLY A 668 -19.52 3.33 -4.12
C GLY A 668 -18.56 2.29 -4.72
N GLY A 669 -19.03 1.09 -5.06
CA GLY A 669 -18.28 0.08 -5.80
C GLY A 669 -18.12 0.46 -7.29
N PHE A 670 -17.11 -0.09 -7.94
CA PHE A 670 -16.78 0.27 -9.32
C PHE A 670 -16.39 -0.94 -10.18
N PHE A 671 -16.42 -0.74 -11.48
CA PHE A 671 -16.08 -1.71 -12.52
C PHE A 671 -15.40 -1.01 -13.70
N GLY A 672 -14.55 -1.72 -14.44
CA GLY A 672 -13.85 -1.23 -15.63
C GLY A 672 -12.38 -0.86 -15.37
N GLU A 673 -11.82 -1.22 -14.19
CA GLU A 673 -10.44 -0.98 -13.82
C GLU A 673 -9.43 -1.58 -14.81
N GLU A 674 -9.77 -2.71 -15.43
CA GLU A 674 -8.91 -3.37 -16.41
C GLU A 674 -8.54 -2.47 -17.59
N THR A 675 -9.51 -1.66 -18.05
CA THR A 675 -9.33 -0.79 -19.21
C THR A 675 -8.38 0.36 -18.92
N MET A 676 -8.16 0.66 -17.65
CA MET A 676 -7.38 1.79 -17.17
C MET A 676 -5.95 1.42 -16.77
N MET A 677 -5.68 0.13 -16.55
CA MET A 677 -4.38 -0.32 -16.10
C MET A 677 -3.45 -0.49 -17.31
N ARG A 678 -2.57 0.49 -17.53
CA ARG A 678 -1.48 0.38 -18.52
C ARG A 678 -0.55 -0.75 -18.10
N GLY A 679 -0.48 -1.83 -18.89
CA GLY A 679 0.34 -3.01 -18.62
C GLY A 679 -0.40 -4.20 -17.99
N ALA A 680 -1.70 -4.12 -17.72
CA ALA A 680 -2.52 -5.26 -17.32
C ALA A 680 -2.70 -6.32 -18.43
N ARG A 681 -2.13 -6.06 -19.63
CA ARG A 681 -2.25 -6.92 -20.82
C ARG A 681 -1.44 -8.20 -20.77
N GLU A 682 -0.56 -8.38 -19.82
CA GLU A 682 0.22 -9.63 -19.68
C GLU A 682 -0.41 -10.54 -18.61
N LEU A 683 -1.48 -11.20 -19.00
CA LEU A 683 -1.93 -12.39 -18.29
C LEU A 683 -0.86 -13.47 -18.39
N PRO A 684 -0.64 -14.27 -17.33
CA PRO A 684 0.18 -15.46 -17.43
C PRO A 684 -0.23 -16.32 -18.62
N ALA A 685 0.74 -16.80 -19.38
CA ALA A 685 0.54 -17.42 -20.73
C ALA A 685 -0.50 -18.56 -20.82
N GLY A 686 -0.88 -19.19 -19.73
CA GLY A 686 -1.93 -20.22 -19.70
C GLY A 686 -3.37 -19.66 -19.52
N TRP A 687 -3.52 -18.40 -19.14
CA TRP A 687 -4.82 -17.80 -18.80
C TRP A 687 -5.51 -17.18 -20.02
N GLN A 688 -4.75 -16.66 -20.97
CA GLN A 688 -5.29 -16.10 -22.21
C GLN A 688 -6.10 -17.13 -23.00
N GLN A 689 -5.66 -18.39 -23.03
CA GLN A 689 -6.36 -19.48 -23.73
C GLN A 689 -7.61 -20.00 -22.99
N ARG A 690 -7.63 -19.91 -21.66
CA ARG A 690 -8.71 -20.50 -20.85
C ARG A 690 -9.95 -19.61 -20.73
N PHE A 691 -9.81 -18.28 -20.88
CA PHE A 691 -10.89 -17.30 -20.65
C PHE A 691 -11.16 -16.37 -21.83
N SER A 692 -10.44 -16.48 -22.95
CA SER A 692 -10.74 -15.72 -24.16
C SER A 692 -12.00 -16.26 -24.84
N ARG A 693 -13.12 -15.55 -24.68
CA ARG A 693 -14.21 -15.68 -25.65
C ARG A 693 -13.71 -15.15 -26.98
N PRO A 694 -13.99 -15.81 -28.12
CA PRO A 694 -13.66 -15.26 -29.43
C PRO A 694 -14.32 -13.88 -29.58
N PRO A 695 -13.59 -12.88 -30.12
CA PRO A 695 -14.16 -11.54 -30.31
C PRO A 695 -15.40 -11.63 -31.18
N ARG A 696 -16.49 -10.95 -30.75
CA ARG A 696 -17.68 -10.79 -31.63
C ARG A 696 -17.26 -10.02 -32.88
N PRO A 697 -17.61 -10.49 -34.08
CA PRO A 697 -17.23 -9.79 -35.31
C PRO A 697 -17.71 -8.33 -35.29
N GLY A 698 -16.81 -7.37 -35.43
CA GLY A 698 -17.10 -5.95 -35.56
C GLY A 698 -16.80 -5.04 -34.38
N ARG A 699 -16.12 -5.52 -33.31
CA ARG A 699 -15.56 -4.67 -32.25
C ARG A 699 -14.05 -4.87 -32.19
N GLU A 700 -13.31 -3.79 -32.41
CA GLU A 700 -11.88 -3.70 -32.03
C GLU A 700 -11.78 -3.71 -30.49
N GLU A 701 -11.27 -4.77 -29.97
CA GLU A 701 -10.25 -5.00 -29.00
C GLU A 701 -10.28 -4.30 -27.66
N GLY A 702 -10.75 -5.01 -26.69
CA GLY A 702 -10.33 -5.03 -25.31
C GLY A 702 -10.74 -6.38 -24.75
N TYR A 703 -9.77 -7.26 -24.47
CA TYR A 703 -10.04 -8.46 -23.70
C TYR A 703 -10.43 -8.03 -22.28
N HIS A 704 -11.71 -8.16 -21.94
CA HIS A 704 -12.20 -7.97 -20.59
C HIS A 704 -12.22 -9.34 -19.89
N LEU A 705 -11.45 -9.47 -18.84
CA LEU A 705 -11.48 -10.64 -17.96
C LEU A 705 -12.78 -10.68 -17.17
N PHE A 706 -13.18 -9.52 -16.65
CA PHE A 706 -14.36 -9.38 -15.83
C PHE A 706 -15.56 -8.89 -16.64
N GLU A 707 -16.73 -9.40 -16.31
CA GLU A 707 -18.03 -8.92 -16.77
C GLU A 707 -18.83 -8.43 -15.57
N ALA A 708 -19.54 -7.32 -15.68
CA ALA A 708 -20.42 -6.84 -14.63
C ALA A 708 -21.87 -6.86 -15.12
N ARG A 709 -22.78 -7.35 -14.27
CA ARG A 709 -24.22 -7.47 -14.61
C ARG A 709 -25.07 -6.86 -13.51
N ALA A 710 -26.03 -6.04 -13.88
CA ALA A 710 -26.99 -5.47 -12.96
C ALA A 710 -28.00 -6.54 -12.47
N LEU A 711 -28.10 -6.71 -11.15
CA LEU A 711 -29.08 -7.59 -10.53
C LEU A 711 -30.41 -6.85 -10.22
N LEU A 712 -30.36 -5.52 -10.18
CA LEU A 712 -31.49 -4.63 -9.99
C LEU A 712 -31.33 -3.43 -10.93
N ASP A 713 -32.43 -2.71 -11.22
CA ASP A 713 -32.34 -1.39 -11.86
C ASP A 713 -31.33 -0.52 -11.07
N SER A 714 -30.29 -0.08 -11.71
CA SER A 714 -29.13 0.55 -11.07
C SER A 714 -28.81 1.91 -11.66
N LEU A 715 -28.42 2.85 -10.79
CA LEU A 715 -27.89 4.14 -11.19
C LEU A 715 -26.36 4.07 -11.15
N THR A 716 -25.71 4.41 -12.25
CA THR A 716 -24.25 4.43 -12.36
C THR A 716 -23.73 5.77 -12.86
N TYR A 717 -22.45 6.02 -12.59
CA TYR A 717 -21.70 7.11 -13.20
C TYR A 717 -20.54 6.54 -14.03
N ALA A 718 -20.45 6.95 -15.29
CA ALA A 718 -19.29 6.65 -16.12
C ALA A 718 -18.27 7.79 -16.03
N ILE A 719 -17.00 7.47 -15.81
CA ILE A 719 -15.89 8.41 -15.72
C ILE A 719 -14.89 8.06 -16.80
N PRO A 720 -14.58 8.98 -17.73
CA PRO A 720 -13.58 8.74 -18.78
C PRO A 720 -12.19 8.46 -18.20
N ALA A 721 -11.45 7.51 -18.80
CA ALA A 721 -10.13 7.09 -18.32
C ALA A 721 -9.11 8.24 -18.30
N ASP A 722 -9.13 9.12 -19.27
CA ASP A 722 -8.23 10.27 -19.40
C ASP A 722 -8.33 11.26 -18.22
N VAL A 723 -9.47 11.29 -17.53
CA VAL A 723 -9.68 12.10 -16.32
C VAL A 723 -8.96 11.52 -15.11
N LEU A 724 -8.72 10.19 -15.09
CA LEU A 724 -8.20 9.43 -13.97
C LEU A 724 -6.74 8.98 -14.15
N GLU A 725 -6.21 9.00 -15.37
CA GLU A 725 -4.87 8.50 -15.69
C GLU A 725 -3.74 9.19 -14.94
N ASP A 726 -3.89 10.48 -14.63
CA ASP A 726 -2.89 11.30 -13.95
C ASP A 726 -3.03 11.33 -12.42
N ILE A 727 -3.93 10.51 -11.86
CA ILE A 727 -4.22 10.48 -10.42
C ILE A 727 -3.61 9.21 -9.81
N PRO A 728 -2.40 9.25 -9.24
CA PRO A 728 -1.67 8.09 -8.74
C PRO A 728 -2.47 7.24 -7.74
N VAL A 729 -3.11 7.86 -6.74
CA VAL A 729 -3.90 7.13 -5.74
C VAL A 729 -5.07 6.35 -6.35
N VAL A 730 -5.69 6.89 -7.39
CA VAL A 730 -6.77 6.18 -8.09
C VAL A 730 -6.20 4.97 -8.83
N GLN A 731 -5.11 5.16 -9.60
CA GLN A 731 -4.42 4.06 -10.27
C GLN A 731 -4.00 2.96 -9.29
N TRP A 732 -3.51 3.36 -8.12
CA TRP A 732 -3.11 2.44 -7.05
C TRP A 732 -4.30 1.61 -6.52
N LYS A 733 -5.43 2.25 -6.21
CA LYS A 733 -6.64 1.58 -5.71
C LYS A 733 -7.29 0.69 -6.78
N LEU A 734 -7.24 1.09 -8.05
CA LEU A 734 -7.68 0.24 -9.17
C LEU A 734 -6.82 -1.03 -9.26
N MET A 735 -5.51 -0.90 -9.12
CA MET A 735 -4.57 -2.03 -9.10
C MET A 735 -4.85 -2.98 -7.93
N GLU A 736 -5.02 -2.46 -6.71
CA GLU A 736 -5.37 -3.24 -5.52
C GLU A 736 -6.66 -4.05 -5.76
N THR A 737 -7.69 -3.41 -6.32
CA THR A 737 -8.96 -4.09 -6.60
C THR A 737 -8.81 -5.18 -7.65
N TYR A 738 -8.09 -4.90 -8.73
CA TYR A 738 -7.82 -5.87 -9.79
C TYR A 738 -7.08 -7.10 -9.25
N GLU A 739 -6.01 -6.90 -8.47
CA GLU A 739 -5.25 -8.00 -7.86
C GLU A 739 -6.11 -8.80 -6.86
N ARG A 740 -6.88 -8.13 -6.03
CA ARG A 740 -7.80 -8.78 -5.09
C ARG A 740 -8.82 -9.65 -5.82
N ARG A 741 -9.45 -9.14 -6.88
CA ARG A 741 -10.41 -9.89 -7.70
C ARG A 741 -9.77 -11.13 -8.34
N LEU A 742 -8.59 -10.99 -8.95
CA LEU A 742 -7.85 -12.11 -9.53
C LEU A 742 -7.46 -13.16 -8.48
N LYS A 743 -6.96 -12.73 -7.33
CA LYS A 743 -6.45 -13.63 -6.30
C LYS A 743 -7.57 -14.27 -5.46
N SER A 744 -8.72 -13.60 -5.35
CA SER A 744 -9.92 -14.22 -4.78
C SER A 744 -10.40 -15.39 -5.63
N PHE A 745 -10.26 -15.30 -6.97
CA PHE A 745 -10.54 -16.40 -7.88
C PHE A 745 -9.47 -17.49 -7.84
N ARG A 746 -8.18 -17.13 -7.76
CA ARG A 746 -7.05 -18.07 -7.64
C ARG A 746 -6.96 -18.75 -6.28
N ALA A 747 -7.58 -18.20 -5.26
CA ALA A 747 -7.87 -18.94 -4.06
C ALA A 747 -8.88 -20.04 -4.44
N GLU A 748 -8.42 -21.14 -5.06
CA GLU A 748 -9.11 -22.41 -4.93
C GLU A 748 -9.21 -22.67 -3.42
N VAL A 749 -10.23 -22.07 -2.83
CA VAL A 749 -10.78 -22.55 -1.59
C VAL A 749 -11.10 -23.99 -1.93
N ARG A 750 -10.40 -24.96 -1.34
CA ARG A 750 -10.94 -26.31 -1.29
C ARG A 750 -12.36 -26.11 -0.83
N PHE A 751 -13.27 -26.54 -1.67
CA PHE A 751 -14.69 -26.48 -1.38
C PHE A 751 -14.96 -27.46 -0.24
N GLU A 752 -14.67 -27.02 1.00
CA GLU A 752 -14.81 -27.80 2.23
C GLU A 752 -15.77 -27.07 3.15
N TRP A 753 -16.61 -27.80 3.83
CA TRP A 753 -17.44 -27.26 4.91
C TRP A 753 -16.58 -26.58 5.97
N ASN A 754 -17.02 -25.43 6.45
CA ASN A 754 -16.45 -24.77 7.62
C ASN A 754 -17.58 -24.18 8.50
N ASP A 755 -17.27 -23.89 9.75
CA ASP A 755 -18.29 -23.45 10.73
C ASP A 755 -18.92 -22.08 10.40
N SER A 756 -18.39 -21.30 9.45
CA SER A 756 -19.04 -20.07 8.97
C SER A 756 -20.29 -20.33 8.13
N TYR A 757 -20.45 -21.54 7.61
CA TYR A 757 -21.65 -21.99 6.89
C TYR A 757 -22.71 -22.57 7.82
N ALA A 758 -22.38 -22.80 9.10
CA ALA A 758 -23.33 -23.39 10.05
C ALA A 758 -24.50 -22.45 10.31
N VAL A 759 -25.72 -22.96 10.10
CA VAL A 759 -26.96 -22.25 10.42
C VAL A 759 -27.32 -22.40 11.91
N GLY A 760 -26.61 -23.27 12.62
CA GLY A 760 -26.80 -23.55 14.06
C GLY A 760 -27.92 -24.54 14.37
N ILE A 761 -28.40 -25.29 13.38
CA ILE A 761 -29.33 -26.39 13.49
C ILE A 761 -28.57 -27.66 13.12
N PRO A 762 -28.25 -28.55 14.09
CA PRO A 762 -27.33 -29.69 13.85
C PRO A 762 -27.69 -30.55 12.66
N ASP A 763 -28.99 -30.87 12.47
CA ASP A 763 -29.45 -31.71 11.37
C ASP A 763 -29.28 -31.03 9.99
N ILE A 764 -29.47 -29.71 9.90
CA ILE A 764 -29.25 -28.93 8.67
C ILE A 764 -27.78 -28.79 8.42
N ASP A 765 -26.99 -28.47 9.44
CA ASP A 765 -25.55 -28.33 9.33
C ASP A 765 -24.89 -29.62 8.85
N GLU A 766 -25.36 -30.77 9.29
CA GLU A 766 -24.89 -32.08 8.83
C GLU A 766 -25.29 -32.34 7.38
N GLN A 767 -26.51 -32.02 6.97
CA GLN A 767 -26.97 -32.16 5.59
C GLN A 767 -26.19 -31.21 4.66
N HIS A 768 -25.86 -30.00 5.08
CA HIS A 768 -24.98 -29.07 4.35
C HIS A 768 -23.59 -29.67 4.17
N ARG A 769 -22.97 -30.28 5.21
CA ARG A 769 -21.66 -30.96 5.08
C ARG A 769 -21.71 -32.04 4.01
N VAL A 770 -22.74 -32.86 3.99
CA VAL A 770 -22.92 -33.92 2.98
C VAL A 770 -23.03 -33.32 1.58
N LEU A 771 -23.74 -32.20 1.39
CA LEU A 771 -23.80 -31.48 0.12
C LEU A 771 -22.42 -31.01 -0.34
N PHE A 772 -21.62 -30.39 0.58
CA PHE A 772 -20.24 -29.98 0.28
C PHE A 772 -19.38 -31.17 -0.14
N GLU A 773 -19.45 -32.32 0.55
CA GLU A 773 -18.70 -33.53 0.22
C GLU A 773 -19.11 -34.11 -1.14
N MET A 774 -20.40 -34.15 -1.48
CA MET A 774 -20.90 -34.65 -2.76
C MET A 774 -20.44 -33.77 -3.91
N ILE A 775 -20.46 -32.45 -3.75
CA ILE A 775 -19.99 -31.48 -4.74
C ILE A 775 -18.47 -31.56 -4.91
N ASP A 776 -17.70 -31.71 -3.82
CA ASP A 776 -16.25 -31.90 -3.91
C ASP A 776 -15.86 -33.21 -4.62
N GLY A 777 -16.64 -34.27 -4.40
CA GLY A 777 -16.49 -35.53 -5.16
C GLY A 777 -16.73 -35.35 -6.66
N LEU A 778 -17.70 -34.53 -7.08
CA LEU A 778 -17.90 -34.18 -8.49
C LEU A 778 -16.75 -33.27 -9.02
N ALA A 779 -16.27 -32.34 -8.21
CA ALA A 779 -15.13 -31.51 -8.56
C ALA A 779 -13.85 -32.33 -8.78
N ALA A 780 -13.61 -33.34 -7.96
CA ALA A 780 -12.47 -34.25 -8.13
C ALA A 780 -12.48 -35.00 -9.49
N VAL A 781 -13.65 -35.34 -10.00
CA VAL A 781 -13.80 -35.93 -11.34
C VAL A 781 -13.62 -34.87 -12.42
N ALA A 782 -14.18 -33.68 -12.27
CA ALA A 782 -14.02 -32.57 -13.22
C ALA A 782 -12.54 -32.16 -13.39
N ASP A 783 -11.77 -32.21 -12.32
CA ASP A 783 -10.34 -31.91 -12.28
C ASP A 783 -9.44 -33.08 -12.75
N GLY A 784 -10.04 -34.22 -13.13
CA GLY A 784 -9.29 -35.41 -13.53
C GLY A 784 -8.56 -36.16 -12.40
N ARG A 785 -8.88 -35.83 -11.14
CA ARG A 785 -8.32 -36.47 -9.94
C ARG A 785 -8.98 -37.84 -9.66
N GLU A 786 -10.21 -38.03 -10.13
CA GLU A 786 -10.97 -39.30 -10.06
C GLU A 786 -11.52 -39.70 -11.42
N SER A 787 -11.89 -41.00 -11.57
CA SER A 787 -12.41 -41.53 -12.81
C SER A 787 -13.82 -41.03 -13.14
N ALA A 788 -14.06 -40.69 -14.39
CA ALA A 788 -15.37 -40.26 -14.89
C ALA A 788 -16.42 -41.41 -15.03
N ALA A 789 -16.10 -42.65 -14.66
CA ALA A 789 -16.94 -43.81 -14.91
C ALA A 789 -18.34 -43.73 -14.27
N ASP A 790 -18.52 -42.99 -13.17
CA ASP A 790 -19.77 -42.99 -12.38
C ASP A 790 -20.35 -41.55 -12.20
N VAL A 791 -20.03 -40.62 -13.13
CA VAL A 791 -20.44 -39.20 -13.00
C VAL A 791 -21.94 -39.02 -12.96
N THR A 792 -22.67 -39.73 -13.83
CA THR A 792 -24.16 -39.67 -13.90
C THR A 792 -24.78 -40.13 -12.60
N ASP A 793 -24.32 -41.24 -12.01
CA ASP A 793 -24.80 -41.77 -10.75
C ASP A 793 -24.50 -40.80 -9.57
N ARG A 794 -23.35 -40.12 -9.58
CA ARG A 794 -23.01 -39.08 -8.56
C ARG A 794 -23.92 -37.85 -8.68
N VAL A 795 -24.21 -37.41 -9.91
CA VAL A 795 -25.13 -36.29 -10.15
C VAL A 795 -26.54 -36.67 -9.70
N ASP A 796 -27.02 -37.91 -10.03
CA ASP A 796 -28.33 -38.40 -9.60
C ASP A 796 -28.44 -38.51 -8.08
N SER A 797 -27.39 -38.94 -7.41
CA SER A 797 -27.31 -39.02 -5.94
C SER A 797 -27.38 -37.64 -5.30
N LEU A 798 -26.66 -36.66 -5.87
CA LEU A 798 -26.68 -35.28 -5.40
C LEU A 798 -28.07 -34.63 -5.59
N VAL A 799 -28.72 -34.82 -6.74
CA VAL A 799 -30.07 -34.33 -7.01
C VAL A 799 -31.09 -34.89 -6.00
N ALA A 800 -31.01 -36.20 -5.76
CA ALA A 800 -31.90 -36.87 -4.81
C ALA A 800 -31.69 -36.37 -3.38
N PHE A 801 -30.44 -36.18 -2.97
CA PHE A 801 -30.09 -35.65 -1.66
C PHE A 801 -30.51 -34.18 -1.50
N ALA A 802 -30.20 -33.32 -2.48
CA ALA A 802 -30.63 -31.93 -2.45
C ALA A 802 -32.15 -31.77 -2.35
N ARG A 803 -32.92 -32.57 -3.07
CA ARG A 803 -34.38 -32.57 -2.99
C ARG A 803 -34.88 -32.93 -1.58
N THR A 804 -34.27 -33.90 -0.93
CA THR A 804 -34.61 -34.31 0.43
C THR A 804 -34.26 -33.22 1.45
N HIS A 805 -33.08 -32.59 1.29
CA HIS A 805 -32.61 -31.51 2.11
C HIS A 805 -33.51 -30.27 2.03
N LEU A 806 -33.79 -29.78 0.82
CA LEU A 806 -34.66 -28.61 0.63
C LEU A 806 -36.10 -28.84 1.15
N HIS A 807 -36.62 -30.03 0.94
CA HIS A 807 -37.93 -30.39 1.50
C HIS A 807 -37.92 -30.42 3.05
N TYR A 808 -36.79 -30.84 3.66
CA TYR A 808 -36.63 -30.82 5.11
C TYR A 808 -36.62 -29.39 5.65
N GLU A 809 -35.88 -28.47 5.02
CA GLU A 809 -35.86 -27.05 5.36
C GLU A 809 -37.24 -26.38 5.21
N GLU A 810 -37.94 -26.65 4.12
CA GLU A 810 -39.29 -26.15 3.87
C GLU A 810 -40.27 -26.65 4.96
N THR A 811 -40.14 -27.88 5.39
CA THR A 811 -41.00 -28.47 6.44
C THR A 811 -40.74 -27.85 7.80
N LEU A 812 -39.46 -27.59 8.15
CA LEU A 812 -39.10 -26.88 9.38
C LEU A 812 -39.57 -25.44 9.38
N SER A 813 -39.51 -24.77 8.23
CA SER A 813 -39.90 -23.37 8.05
C SER A 813 -41.43 -23.18 7.98
N ALA A 814 -42.22 -24.16 7.53
CA ALA A 814 -43.66 -24.12 7.40
C ALA A 814 -44.40 -23.89 8.76
N GLY A 815 -43.75 -24.29 9.86
CA GLY A 815 -44.27 -24.08 11.21
C GLY A 815 -44.09 -22.67 11.77
N ARG A 816 -43.24 -21.82 11.12
CA ARG A 816 -42.90 -20.47 11.57
C ARG A 816 -42.59 -19.57 10.36
N PRO A 817 -43.59 -19.04 9.66
CA PRO A 817 -43.35 -18.26 8.45
C PRO A 817 -42.54 -16.97 8.76
N ALA A 818 -41.27 -16.95 8.35
CA ALA A 818 -40.42 -15.77 8.36
C ALA A 818 -40.66 -14.94 7.09
N LYS A 819 -40.36 -13.64 7.17
CA LYS A 819 -40.42 -12.72 6.01
C LYS A 819 -39.43 -13.22 4.93
N GLY A 820 -39.93 -13.66 3.78
CA GLY A 820 -39.11 -14.19 2.69
C GLY A 820 -39.28 -15.70 2.40
N TYR A 821 -40.16 -16.40 3.13
CA TYR A 821 -40.43 -17.82 2.97
C TYR A 821 -40.82 -18.21 1.53
N ASP A 822 -41.78 -17.44 0.92
CA ASP A 822 -42.20 -17.70 -0.46
C ASP A 822 -41.09 -17.49 -1.50
N ALA A 823 -40.11 -16.67 -1.18
CA ALA A 823 -38.94 -16.44 -2.04
C ALA A 823 -37.99 -17.65 -1.98
N ALA A 824 -37.76 -18.19 -0.80
CA ALA A 824 -36.95 -19.40 -0.60
C ALA A 824 -37.52 -20.60 -1.35
N ILE A 825 -38.84 -20.88 -1.22
CA ILE A 825 -39.50 -21.98 -1.95
C ILE A 825 -39.34 -21.84 -3.47
N ARG A 826 -39.44 -20.61 -4.01
CA ARG A 826 -39.21 -20.38 -5.45
C ARG A 826 -37.75 -20.63 -5.84
N GLU A 827 -36.80 -20.19 -5.04
CA GLU A 827 -35.36 -20.41 -5.22
C GLU A 827 -35.02 -21.91 -5.23
N HIS A 828 -35.54 -22.67 -4.26
CA HIS A 828 -35.40 -24.12 -4.19
C HIS A 828 -35.95 -24.81 -5.44
N ALA A 829 -37.16 -24.43 -5.88
CA ALA A 829 -37.79 -24.99 -7.08
C ALA A 829 -36.98 -24.67 -8.35
N GLU A 830 -36.47 -23.47 -8.49
CA GLU A 830 -35.59 -23.07 -9.60
C GLU A 830 -34.27 -23.82 -9.60
N PHE A 831 -33.64 -23.99 -8.44
CA PHE A 831 -32.45 -24.79 -8.29
C PHE A 831 -32.67 -26.23 -8.72
N LEU A 832 -33.66 -26.91 -8.16
CA LEU A 832 -33.97 -28.32 -8.53
C LEU A 832 -34.20 -28.45 -10.04
N LYS A 833 -34.95 -27.53 -10.66
CA LYS A 833 -35.16 -27.53 -12.10
C LYS A 833 -33.89 -27.40 -12.91
N LYS A 834 -32.94 -26.56 -12.46
CA LYS A 834 -31.63 -26.38 -13.10
C LYS A 834 -30.78 -27.63 -12.98
N VAL A 835 -30.71 -28.22 -11.76
CA VAL A 835 -29.89 -29.41 -11.52
C VAL A 835 -30.44 -30.64 -12.25
N GLU A 836 -31.74 -30.78 -12.37
CA GLU A 836 -32.39 -31.80 -13.24
C GLU A 836 -32.04 -31.60 -14.72
N GLY A 837 -31.91 -30.34 -15.17
CA GLY A 837 -31.45 -30.01 -16.52
C GLY A 837 -30.00 -30.40 -16.78
N PHE A 838 -29.14 -30.33 -15.76
CA PHE A 838 -27.73 -30.70 -15.89
C PHE A 838 -27.48 -32.19 -16.13
N ARG A 839 -28.35 -33.06 -15.67
CA ARG A 839 -28.28 -34.51 -15.94
C ARG A 839 -28.17 -34.77 -17.44
N LYS A 840 -29.09 -34.18 -18.21
CA LYS A 840 -29.09 -34.34 -19.67
C LYS A 840 -27.84 -33.77 -20.34
N TYR A 841 -27.32 -32.67 -19.80
CA TYR A 841 -26.15 -31.99 -20.30
C TYR A 841 -24.86 -32.79 -20.05
N VAL A 842 -24.77 -33.44 -18.88
CA VAL A 842 -23.64 -34.35 -18.53
C VAL A 842 -23.68 -35.66 -19.34
N GLU A 843 -24.86 -36.17 -19.68
CA GLU A 843 -25.02 -37.33 -20.58
C GLU A 843 -24.51 -37.04 -21.99
N GLU A 844 -24.67 -35.80 -22.51
CA GLU A 844 -24.29 -35.41 -23.87
C GLU A 844 -22.82 -34.99 -24.00
N ALA A 845 -22.17 -34.46 -22.96
CA ALA A 845 -20.76 -33.96 -22.97
C ALA A 845 -20.09 -34.06 -21.58
N PRO A 846 -19.60 -35.29 -21.20
CA PRO A 846 -19.32 -35.58 -19.79
C PRO A 846 -18.26 -34.73 -19.10
N VAL A 847 -17.18 -34.27 -19.75
CA VAL A 847 -16.06 -33.61 -19.09
C VAL A 847 -16.21 -32.08 -19.10
N ASP A 848 -16.52 -31.47 -20.24
CA ASP A 848 -16.64 -29.99 -20.35
C ASP A 848 -17.91 -29.47 -19.66
N ALA A 849 -18.99 -30.29 -19.67
CA ALA A 849 -20.23 -30.00 -18.98
C ALA A 849 -20.13 -30.12 -17.48
N LEU A 850 -19.35 -31.08 -16.97
CA LEU A 850 -19.21 -31.33 -15.54
C LEU A 850 -18.56 -30.15 -14.81
N GLN A 851 -17.59 -29.52 -15.40
CA GLN A 851 -16.93 -28.36 -14.79
C GLN A 851 -17.91 -27.20 -14.57
N THR A 852 -18.76 -26.89 -15.56
CA THR A 852 -19.81 -25.88 -15.46
C THR A 852 -20.86 -26.24 -14.41
N VAL A 853 -21.21 -27.50 -14.32
CA VAL A 853 -22.18 -28.01 -13.33
C VAL A 853 -21.62 -27.90 -11.91
N VAL A 854 -20.38 -28.32 -11.70
CA VAL A 854 -19.68 -28.23 -10.40
C VAL A 854 -19.55 -26.79 -9.94
N GLU A 855 -19.20 -25.88 -10.83
CA GLU A 855 -19.09 -24.45 -10.52
C GLU A 855 -20.43 -23.87 -10.06
N PHE A 856 -21.50 -24.16 -10.81
CA PHE A 856 -22.85 -23.76 -10.42
C PHE A 856 -23.27 -24.31 -9.05
N LEU A 857 -22.96 -25.58 -8.76
CA LEU A 857 -23.31 -26.24 -7.52
C LEU A 857 -22.53 -25.64 -6.33
N LYS A 858 -21.24 -25.34 -6.51
CA LYS A 858 -20.40 -24.68 -5.51
C LYS A 858 -20.95 -23.30 -5.14
N ASP A 859 -21.25 -22.48 -6.13
CA ASP A 859 -21.80 -21.14 -5.90
C ASP A 859 -23.15 -21.22 -5.19
N TRP A 860 -24.02 -22.12 -5.69
CA TRP A 860 -25.35 -22.24 -5.11
C TRP A 860 -25.33 -22.69 -3.63
N VAL A 861 -24.54 -23.72 -3.27
CA VAL A 861 -24.56 -24.22 -1.88
C VAL A 861 -23.94 -23.21 -0.92
N VAL A 862 -22.94 -22.45 -1.34
CA VAL A 862 -22.36 -21.35 -0.54
C VAL A 862 -23.38 -20.25 -0.33
N ASP A 863 -24.04 -19.78 -1.40
CA ASP A 863 -25.07 -18.75 -1.29
C ASP A 863 -26.25 -19.23 -0.47
N HIS A 864 -26.70 -20.45 -0.66
CA HIS A 864 -27.78 -21.09 0.07
C HIS A 864 -27.47 -21.14 1.57
N THR A 865 -26.34 -21.68 1.99
CA THR A 865 -25.93 -21.76 3.40
C THR A 865 -25.76 -20.39 4.05
N LEU A 866 -25.21 -19.39 3.36
CA LEU A 866 -25.04 -18.03 3.87
C LEU A 866 -26.37 -17.26 3.97
N LEU A 867 -27.31 -17.47 3.03
CA LEU A 867 -28.64 -16.85 3.05
C LEU A 867 -29.51 -17.47 4.15
N GLU A 868 -29.49 -18.79 4.32
CA GLU A 868 -30.20 -19.51 5.36
C GLU A 868 -29.67 -19.12 6.75
N ASN A 869 -28.36 -18.95 6.92
CA ASN A 869 -27.78 -18.48 8.18
C ASN A 869 -28.38 -17.12 8.60
N ARG A 870 -28.72 -16.24 7.67
CA ARG A 870 -29.40 -14.96 7.95
C ARG A 870 -30.92 -15.14 8.25
N ARG A 871 -31.57 -16.12 7.63
CA ARG A 871 -33.02 -16.41 7.82
C ARG A 871 -33.30 -17.12 9.15
N PHE A 872 -32.45 -18.07 9.54
CA PHE A 872 -32.61 -18.86 10.75
C PHE A 872 -31.98 -18.25 12.01
N SER A 873 -31.02 -17.32 11.89
CA SER A 873 -30.32 -16.73 13.04
C SER A 873 -31.18 -15.80 13.94
N GLY A 874 -32.36 -15.37 13.49
CA GLY A 874 -33.26 -14.52 14.27
C GLY A 874 -34.30 -15.27 15.11
N PRO A 875 -35.17 -16.14 14.53
CA PRO A 875 -36.34 -16.75 15.25
C PRO A 875 -36.08 -18.09 15.90
N LEU A 876 -35.02 -18.82 15.57
CA LEU A 876 -34.82 -20.22 16.01
C LEU A 876 -33.78 -20.37 17.13
N ARG A 877 -33.10 -19.30 17.53
CA ARG A 877 -32.22 -19.29 18.72
C ARG A 877 -32.90 -18.90 20.02
N SER A 878 -34.21 -18.69 20.04
CA SER A 878 -34.99 -18.40 21.25
C SER A 878 -35.83 -19.59 21.72
#